data_36bd1aae6f9ad37ce690ccb26aa52082
#
_entry.id   36bd1aae6f9ad37ce690ccb26aa52082
#
_cell.length_a   1.000
_cell.length_b   1.000
_cell.length_c   1.000
_cell.angle_alpha   90.00
_cell.angle_beta   90.00
_cell.angle_gamma   90.00
#
_symmetry.space_group_name_H-M   'P 1'
#
loop_
_entity.id
_entity.type
_entity.pdbx_description
1 polymer ?
#
loop_
_entity_poly.entity_id
_entity_poly.type
_entity_poly.pdbx_seq_one_letter_code
_entity_poly.pdbx_strand_id
1 'polypeptide(L)'
;MLGLLSSANVMAADGSLVRSAASTAYALDVVQQATVTVKGHVTDPNGEPLVGVTVTEKGGKSTVITDIDGNFSITVKPKSQLELSYIGFVPTTVQAKPNMTIKMVEDGKELNEVVVVGYGTQKKANLTGAVTSVDVNKSLGSRPIADAGRGLQGVVPGMNVVVPTGEVGSDPLIKIRGQVASINGNNNPLILLDNVEIPSIQMVNPNDIESISVLKDAAASSIYGAKAAFGVVLITSKKGANTEKFEVTYTNNFSFQHLANDIKMAGLEGLRYTLDAQINRGGAMPAGGFWRIDEDSYAKAVEWQEKYGGKVKYNDPIVYGRDWYFDGTNKFGYRLFDGVKAMIRDWAPSSQHNLSVNGKSGKTSYNIGLGLLNQDGMMRAAKHDDFRRYNAKVNVSSEINKYVTVRAGALYSDRNKRYPGVGTTVADPWLYIYRWSRLMPEGVNDQFGNNLREPVSEVAQSNTDNLQNKYFNVNLGATFNITKDWDVQVDYIYDHQTTDKNTSVIEYSGGQTWYTPSEWIDENGQQVYVDANGNQVPADTEGAMPGFRFPYQNYYSNNTISSVSNYSYKRNQNTLNAYTTYRLYLGKEKEHAFKFMLGMNLVSSDWSSYTGKKTDLIDPTNPQFALASGDQFISAGRNWDSQLGYFGRINYAFMDKYLFEANLRRDGSSKFPKDLRWTWFPSF
;
A
#
# COMPACT_ATOMS: atom_id res chain seq x y z
N MET A 1 -10.88 24.50 -26.04
CA MET A 1 -10.33 24.96 -27.30
C MET A 1 -9.69 23.83 -28.01
N LEU A 2 -10.27 23.48 -29.12
CA LEU A 2 -10.02 22.36 -30.02
C LEU A 2 -8.65 22.44 -30.70
N GLY A 3 -8.17 21.28 -31.13
CA GLY A 3 -7.21 21.20 -32.22
C GLY A 3 -6.61 19.83 -32.42
N LEU A 4 -7.28 18.96 -33.15
CA LEU A 4 -6.81 18.12 -34.27
C LEU A 4 -5.38 17.56 -34.24
N LEU A 5 -5.22 16.24 -34.29
CA LEU A 5 -4.21 15.62 -35.13
C LEU A 5 -4.66 14.24 -35.66
N SER A 6 -4.48 14.15 -36.94
CA SER A 6 -4.94 13.20 -37.93
C SER A 6 -4.31 11.83 -37.85
N SER A 7 -5.12 10.85 -38.23
CA SER A 7 -4.80 9.48 -38.62
C SER A 7 -3.93 9.40 -39.88
N ALA A 8 -2.92 8.51 -39.88
CA ALA A 8 -2.27 8.03 -41.10
C ALA A 8 -2.42 6.53 -41.18
N ASN A 9 -3.23 6.11 -42.16
CA ASN A 9 -3.30 4.74 -42.66
C ASN A 9 -2.06 4.41 -43.49
N VAL A 10 -1.48 3.25 -43.29
CA VAL A 10 -0.55 2.65 -44.24
C VAL A 10 -1.17 1.36 -44.79
N MET A 11 -1.45 1.42 -46.05
CA MET A 11 -1.88 0.24 -46.86
C MET A 11 -0.71 -0.67 -47.20
N ALA A 12 -0.94 -1.94 -47.14
CA ALA A 12 -0.11 -2.99 -47.74
C ALA A 12 -0.30 -3.02 -49.27
N ALA A 13 0.78 -3.25 -50.00
CA ALA A 13 0.74 -3.67 -51.39
C ALA A 13 1.80 -4.72 -51.65
N ASP A 14 1.34 -5.87 -52.08
CA ASP A 14 2.12 -6.99 -52.68
C ASP A 14 2.79 -6.58 -54.00
N GLY A 15 3.89 -7.21 -54.32
CA GLY A 15 4.47 -7.13 -55.68
C GLY A 15 5.88 -7.73 -55.81
N SER A 16 5.93 -8.99 -56.11
CA SER A 16 7.11 -9.73 -56.55
C SER A 16 7.76 -9.14 -57.80
N LEU A 17 9.09 -8.99 -57.81
CA LEU A 17 9.90 -9.15 -59.04
C LEU A 17 11.37 -9.49 -58.72
N VAL A 18 11.78 -10.67 -59.17
CA VAL A 18 13.16 -11.15 -59.20
C VAL A 18 13.93 -10.37 -60.25
N ARG A 19 15.09 -9.80 -59.88
CA ARG A 19 16.20 -9.63 -60.83
C ARG A 19 17.57 -9.66 -60.09
N SER A 20 18.37 -10.60 -60.53
CA SER A 20 19.77 -10.76 -60.32
C SER A 20 20.58 -9.52 -60.68
N ALA A 21 21.48 -9.06 -59.78
CA ALA A 21 22.66 -8.29 -60.16
C ALA A 21 23.78 -8.44 -59.12
N ALA A 22 24.84 -8.93 -59.58
CA ALA A 22 26.26 -8.86 -59.19
C ALA A 22 26.62 -8.34 -57.78
N SER A 23 27.30 -9.23 -57.05
CA SER A 23 28.06 -8.96 -55.84
C SER A 23 29.17 -7.96 -56.10
N THR A 24 29.08 -6.77 -55.50
CA THR A 24 30.27 -5.95 -55.23
C THR A 24 30.50 -6.02 -53.73
N ALA A 25 31.46 -6.82 -53.32
CA ALA A 25 31.93 -6.90 -51.94
C ALA A 25 32.59 -5.57 -51.55
N TYR A 26 31.88 -4.72 -50.81
CA TYR A 26 32.56 -3.69 -50.03
C TYR A 26 33.16 -4.38 -48.80
N ALA A 27 34.46 -4.55 -48.77
CA ALA A 27 35.21 -4.83 -47.56
C ALA A 27 34.97 -3.64 -46.61
N LEU A 28 34.15 -3.85 -45.60
CA LEU A 28 34.15 -2.98 -44.43
C LEU A 28 35.49 -3.19 -43.73
N ASP A 29 36.40 -2.26 -43.94
CA ASP A 29 37.56 -2.08 -43.09
C ASP A 29 37.03 -1.88 -41.67
N VAL A 30 37.03 -2.94 -40.86
CA VAL A 30 36.90 -2.86 -39.43
C VAL A 30 38.14 -2.11 -38.94
N VAL A 31 38.01 -0.79 -38.79
CA VAL A 31 39.02 0.01 -38.08
C VAL A 31 39.11 -0.55 -36.68
N GLN A 32 40.06 -1.43 -36.45
CA GLN A 32 40.42 -1.94 -35.15
C GLN A 32 40.88 -0.73 -34.31
N GLN A 33 39.94 -0.18 -33.51
CA GLN A 33 40.28 0.94 -32.62
C GLN A 33 41.40 0.50 -31.70
N ALA A 34 42.56 1.14 -31.80
CA ALA A 34 43.70 0.87 -30.95
C ALA A 34 43.23 0.93 -29.47
N THR A 35 43.48 -0.12 -28.74
CA THR A 35 43.22 -0.18 -27.29
C THR A 35 44.56 -0.08 -26.54
N VAL A 36 44.52 0.49 -25.35
CA VAL A 36 45.67 0.64 -24.45
C VAL A 36 45.36 -0.08 -23.15
N THR A 37 46.30 -0.91 -22.71
CA THR A 37 46.22 -1.53 -21.38
C THR A 37 46.73 -0.56 -20.34
N VAL A 38 45.86 -0.19 -19.41
CA VAL A 38 46.12 0.69 -18.26
C VAL A 38 46.29 -0.18 -17.02
N LYS A 39 47.42 -0.03 -16.36
CA LYS A 39 47.67 -0.62 -15.03
C LYS A 39 47.59 0.47 -13.97
N GLY A 40 47.00 0.15 -12.83
CA GLY A 40 46.90 1.12 -11.74
C GLY A 40 46.90 0.46 -10.38
N HIS A 41 47.15 1.27 -9.38
CA HIS A 41 47.13 0.93 -7.95
C HIS A 41 46.23 1.91 -7.24
N VAL A 42 45.25 1.41 -6.46
CA VAL A 42 44.22 2.22 -5.75
C VAL A 42 44.46 2.11 -4.26
N THR A 43 44.57 3.27 -3.60
CA THR A 43 44.77 3.33 -2.15
C THR A 43 43.73 4.26 -1.47
N ASP A 44 43.60 4.09 -0.18
CA ASP A 44 42.88 5.01 0.71
C ASP A 44 43.68 6.32 0.97
N PRO A 45 43.16 7.29 1.76
CA PRO A 45 43.89 8.50 2.16
C PRO A 45 45.16 8.25 2.96
N ASN A 46 45.30 7.12 3.64
CA ASN A 46 46.46 6.75 4.46
C ASN A 46 47.52 5.97 3.67
N GLY A 47 47.18 5.57 2.45
CA GLY A 47 48.07 4.81 1.58
C GLY A 47 47.85 3.29 1.67
N GLU A 48 46.84 2.80 2.34
CA GLU A 48 46.50 1.39 2.39
C GLU A 48 45.80 0.95 1.08
N PRO A 49 46.14 -0.25 0.52
CA PRO A 49 45.55 -0.72 -0.72
C PRO A 49 44.07 -1.02 -0.58
N LEU A 50 43.27 -0.58 -1.55
CA LEU A 50 41.81 -0.81 -1.58
C LEU A 50 41.47 -2.01 -2.47
N VAL A 51 41.01 -3.09 -1.85
CA VAL A 51 40.58 -4.35 -2.49
C VAL A 51 39.15 -4.27 -2.97
N GLY A 52 38.88 -4.71 -4.22
CA GLY A 52 37.49 -4.79 -4.71
C GLY A 52 36.91 -3.48 -5.25
N VAL A 53 37.73 -2.46 -5.49
CA VAL A 53 37.32 -1.21 -6.16
C VAL A 53 36.89 -1.55 -7.60
N THR A 54 35.73 -1.16 -8.00
CA THR A 54 35.23 -1.30 -9.36
C THR A 54 35.80 -0.19 -10.24
N VAL A 55 36.50 -0.55 -11.31
CA VAL A 55 37.09 0.38 -12.28
C VAL A 55 36.41 0.15 -13.63
N THR A 56 35.70 1.16 -14.13
CA THR A 56 34.91 1.07 -15.38
C THR A 56 35.33 2.14 -16.38
N GLU A 57 35.43 1.78 -17.65
CA GLU A 57 35.58 2.75 -18.73
C GLU A 57 34.30 3.56 -18.92
N LYS A 58 34.35 4.88 -18.74
CA LYS A 58 33.19 5.75 -18.90
C LYS A 58 32.69 5.77 -20.34
N GLY A 59 31.45 5.27 -20.54
CA GLY A 59 30.87 5.12 -21.88
C GLY A 59 31.39 3.92 -22.69
N GLY A 60 32.22 3.04 -22.08
CA GLY A 60 32.70 1.77 -22.62
C GLY A 60 32.03 0.55 -21.99
N LYS A 61 32.47 -0.65 -22.38
CA LYS A 61 31.99 -1.93 -21.83
C LYS A 61 33.00 -2.61 -20.89
N SER A 62 34.20 -2.04 -20.74
CA SER A 62 35.29 -2.63 -19.95
C SER A 62 35.10 -2.29 -18.47
N THR A 63 35.07 -3.31 -17.62
CA THR A 63 35.02 -3.18 -16.15
C THR A 63 35.93 -4.23 -15.52
N VAL A 64 36.71 -3.84 -14.51
CA VAL A 64 37.57 -4.72 -13.71
C VAL A 64 37.44 -4.33 -12.23
N ILE A 65 37.93 -5.19 -11.34
CA ILE A 65 38.03 -4.92 -9.90
C ILE A 65 39.49 -4.98 -9.45
N THR A 66 39.85 -4.23 -8.40
CA THR A 66 41.19 -4.28 -7.82
C THR A 66 41.41 -5.58 -7.04
N ASP A 67 42.66 -6.10 -7.12
CA ASP A 67 43.13 -7.26 -6.36
C ASP A 67 43.42 -6.95 -4.88
N ILE A 68 43.95 -7.95 -4.16
CA ILE A 68 44.26 -7.83 -2.70
C ILE A 68 45.32 -6.76 -2.42
N ASP A 69 46.16 -6.42 -3.35
CA ASP A 69 47.18 -5.39 -3.26
C ASP A 69 46.70 -4.05 -3.86
N GLY A 70 45.37 -3.90 -4.17
CA GLY A 70 44.82 -2.69 -4.75
C GLY A 70 45.16 -2.48 -6.24
N ASN A 71 45.74 -3.45 -6.95
CA ASN A 71 46.13 -3.29 -8.33
C ASN A 71 44.97 -3.67 -9.29
N PHE A 72 44.93 -3.00 -10.43
CA PHE A 72 44.04 -3.36 -11.54
C PHE A 72 44.75 -3.28 -12.89
N SER A 73 44.22 -4.00 -13.87
CA SER A 73 44.64 -3.92 -15.26
C SER A 73 43.40 -3.92 -16.16
N ILE A 74 43.19 -2.84 -16.91
CA ILE A 74 42.02 -2.65 -17.78
C ILE A 74 42.46 -2.23 -19.18
N THR A 75 41.82 -2.82 -20.21
CA THR A 75 42.04 -2.45 -21.59
C THR A 75 40.95 -1.53 -22.08
N VAL A 76 41.31 -0.31 -22.47
CA VAL A 76 40.41 0.78 -22.79
C VAL A 76 40.85 1.54 -24.04
N LYS A 77 40.02 2.42 -24.59
CA LYS A 77 40.38 3.30 -25.68
C LYS A 77 41.42 4.34 -25.24
N PRO A 78 42.34 4.77 -26.10
CA PRO A 78 43.29 5.82 -25.78
C PRO A 78 42.56 7.11 -25.31
N LYS A 79 43.04 7.68 -24.20
CA LYS A 79 42.48 8.90 -23.59
C LYS A 79 41.04 8.75 -23.02
N SER A 80 40.49 7.56 -22.85
CA SER A 80 39.23 7.34 -22.17
C SER A 80 39.31 7.77 -20.70
N GLN A 81 38.14 8.01 -20.08
CA GLN A 81 38.04 8.24 -18.64
C GLN A 81 37.71 6.93 -17.93
N LEU A 82 38.34 6.70 -16.78
CA LEU A 82 38.05 5.61 -15.87
C LEU A 82 37.23 6.16 -14.69
N GLU A 83 36.14 5.52 -14.38
CA GLU A 83 35.32 5.79 -13.20
C GLU A 83 35.59 4.68 -12.17
N LEU A 84 36.06 5.09 -11.00
CA LEU A 84 36.31 4.21 -9.86
C LEU A 84 35.20 4.39 -8.83
N SER A 85 34.62 3.27 -8.40
CA SER A 85 33.62 3.25 -7.35
C SER A 85 33.92 2.18 -6.31
N TYR A 86 33.77 2.55 -5.02
CA TYR A 86 33.94 1.66 -3.90
C TYR A 86 33.05 2.09 -2.75
N ILE A 87 32.52 1.12 -1.99
CA ILE A 87 31.62 1.39 -0.87
C ILE A 87 32.36 2.20 0.20
N GLY A 88 31.80 3.34 0.61
CA GLY A 88 32.42 4.23 1.60
C GLY A 88 33.39 5.26 1.03
N PHE A 89 33.58 5.32 -0.31
CA PHE A 89 34.47 6.27 -0.96
C PHE A 89 33.76 7.10 -2.03
N VAL A 90 34.23 8.32 -2.24
CA VAL A 90 33.68 9.21 -3.29
C VAL A 90 34.04 8.63 -4.67
N PRO A 91 33.06 8.38 -5.57
CA PRO A 91 33.35 7.95 -6.93
C PRO A 91 34.30 8.94 -7.62
N THR A 92 35.41 8.43 -8.14
CA THR A 92 36.50 9.24 -8.69
C THR A 92 36.61 8.98 -10.17
N THR A 93 36.66 10.03 -11.01
CA THR A 93 36.86 9.91 -12.44
C THR A 93 38.25 10.44 -12.78
N VAL A 94 39.08 9.58 -13.47
CA VAL A 94 40.43 9.91 -13.85
C VAL A 94 40.65 9.61 -15.33
N GLN A 95 41.56 10.33 -15.99
CA GLN A 95 41.94 10.05 -17.36
C GLN A 95 42.88 8.85 -17.42
N ALA A 96 42.58 7.90 -18.28
CA ALA A 96 43.40 6.70 -18.47
C ALA A 96 44.85 7.02 -18.90
N LYS A 97 45.84 6.52 -18.14
CA LYS A 97 47.28 6.61 -18.38
C LYS A 97 47.89 5.23 -18.19
N PRO A 98 49.01 4.89 -18.82
CA PRO A 98 49.59 3.55 -18.79
C PRO A 98 49.90 2.98 -17.40
N ASN A 99 50.36 3.82 -16.46
CA ASN A 99 50.58 3.47 -15.05
C ASN A 99 50.02 4.58 -14.16
N MET A 100 49.18 4.21 -13.20
CA MET A 100 48.43 5.17 -12.37
C MET A 100 48.49 4.74 -10.90
N THR A 101 48.67 5.72 -10.03
CA THR A 101 48.37 5.57 -8.60
C THR A 101 47.18 6.49 -8.32
N ILE A 102 46.11 5.91 -7.82
CA ILE A 102 44.81 6.63 -7.57
C ILE A 102 44.54 6.57 -6.08
N LYS A 103 44.43 7.72 -5.48
CA LYS A 103 44.06 7.85 -4.08
C LYS A 103 42.57 8.21 -4.01
N MET A 104 41.74 7.30 -3.48
CA MET A 104 40.34 7.56 -3.26
C MET A 104 40.13 8.31 -1.94
N VAL A 105 39.15 9.19 -1.92
CA VAL A 105 38.76 9.96 -0.73
C VAL A 105 37.54 9.29 -0.10
N GLU A 106 37.57 9.08 1.20
CA GLU A 106 36.42 8.55 1.93
C GLU A 106 35.18 9.44 1.73
N ASP A 107 34.02 8.84 1.49
CA ASP A 107 32.78 9.58 1.38
C ASP A 107 32.29 9.99 2.77
N GLY A 108 32.82 11.11 3.26
CA GLY A 108 32.42 11.69 4.53
C GLY A 108 30.94 12.13 4.62
N LYS A 109 30.15 11.94 3.55
CA LYS A 109 28.74 12.26 3.56
C LYS A 109 27.93 11.34 4.49
N GLU A 110 28.31 10.06 4.62
CA GLU A 110 27.62 9.16 5.57
C GLU A 110 27.88 9.57 7.04
N LEU A 111 29.07 10.08 7.37
CA LEU A 111 29.40 10.56 8.71
C LEU A 111 28.72 11.87 9.09
N ASN A 112 28.29 12.65 8.11
CA ASN A 112 27.58 13.92 8.30
C ASN A 112 26.07 13.83 8.02
N GLU A 113 25.54 12.65 7.71
CA GLU A 113 24.10 12.44 7.54
C GLU A 113 23.37 12.81 8.83
N VAL A 114 22.44 13.76 8.72
CA VAL A 114 21.62 14.25 9.84
C VAL A 114 20.27 13.58 9.80
N VAL A 115 19.90 12.94 10.88
CA VAL A 115 18.61 12.24 11.04
C VAL A 115 17.72 13.05 11.97
N VAL A 116 16.44 13.18 11.63
CA VAL A 116 15.44 13.77 12.51
C VAL A 116 15.07 12.76 13.59
N VAL A 117 15.28 13.12 14.86
CA VAL A 117 14.99 12.28 16.02
C VAL A 117 14.34 13.13 17.11
N GLY A 118 13.11 12.82 17.41
CA GLY A 118 12.35 13.60 18.36
C GLY A 118 12.08 15.03 17.85
N TYR A 119 12.20 15.99 18.73
CA TYR A 119 12.03 17.41 18.43
C TYR A 119 13.30 18.09 17.89
N GLY A 120 14.27 17.30 17.35
CA GLY A 120 15.52 17.86 16.84
C GLY A 120 16.19 16.96 15.81
N THR A 121 17.38 17.40 15.40
CA THR A 121 18.23 16.65 14.48
C THR A 121 19.50 16.20 15.19
N GLN A 122 19.99 15.00 14.80
CA GLN A 122 21.26 14.46 15.27
C GLN A 122 22.06 13.91 14.09
N LYS A 123 23.39 13.92 14.18
CA LYS A 123 24.22 13.18 13.22
C LYS A 123 23.90 11.68 13.36
N LYS A 124 23.79 10.96 12.27
CA LYS A 124 23.54 9.52 12.27
C LYS A 124 24.56 8.74 13.09
N ALA A 125 25.82 9.15 13.02
CA ALA A 125 26.91 8.57 13.80
C ALA A 125 26.74 8.76 15.33
N ASN A 126 26.00 9.76 15.77
CA ASN A 126 25.81 10.12 17.19
C ASN A 126 24.48 9.60 17.76
N LEU A 127 23.76 8.70 17.03
CA LEU A 127 22.54 8.08 17.50
C LEU A 127 22.86 6.95 18.47
N THR A 128 22.34 7.03 19.69
CA THR A 128 22.49 5.99 20.73
C THR A 128 21.38 4.94 20.65
N GLY A 129 20.21 5.31 20.13
CA GLY A 129 19.04 4.44 19.99
C GLY A 129 18.96 3.74 18.64
N ALA A 130 18.16 2.66 18.56
CA ALA A 130 17.93 1.90 17.33
C ALA A 130 17.00 2.67 16.37
N VAL A 131 17.58 3.55 15.57
CA VAL A 131 16.92 4.35 14.55
C VAL A 131 17.32 3.86 13.16
N THR A 132 16.34 3.68 12.27
CA THR A 132 16.61 3.45 10.86
C THR A 132 16.04 4.62 10.05
N SER A 133 16.89 5.29 9.30
CA SER A 133 16.49 6.35 8.38
C SER A 133 16.43 5.80 6.95
N VAL A 134 15.37 6.12 6.23
CA VAL A 134 15.14 5.74 4.85
C VAL A 134 15.01 7.01 4.01
N ASP A 135 15.94 7.21 3.10
CA ASP A 135 15.80 8.20 2.03
C ASP A 135 14.77 7.68 1.02
N VAL A 136 13.63 8.36 0.93
CA VAL A 136 12.51 7.94 0.09
C VAL A 136 12.90 7.97 -1.39
N ASN A 137 13.66 8.96 -1.83
CA ASN A 137 14.05 9.07 -3.23
C ASN A 137 14.98 7.93 -3.66
N LYS A 138 15.93 7.53 -2.79
CA LYS A 138 16.85 6.41 -3.06
C LYS A 138 16.19 5.05 -2.91
N SER A 139 15.40 4.86 -1.86
CA SER A 139 14.87 3.53 -1.51
C SER A 139 13.61 3.16 -2.27
N LEU A 140 12.77 4.12 -2.58
CA LEU A 140 11.53 3.90 -3.32
C LEU A 140 11.68 4.15 -4.82
N GLY A 141 12.61 5.03 -5.20
CA GLY A 141 13.03 5.25 -6.59
C GLY A 141 11.87 5.48 -7.54
N SER A 142 11.91 4.82 -8.67
CA SER A 142 10.87 4.87 -9.71
C SER A 142 9.71 3.89 -9.49
N ARG A 143 9.66 3.18 -8.35
CA ARG A 143 8.58 2.22 -8.09
C ARG A 143 7.24 2.96 -7.94
N PRO A 144 6.19 2.53 -8.66
CA PRO A 144 4.85 3.11 -8.53
C PRO A 144 4.21 2.62 -7.22
N ILE A 145 4.45 3.35 -6.12
CA ILE A 145 3.87 3.03 -4.81
C ILE A 145 2.66 3.93 -4.53
N ALA A 146 1.56 3.32 -4.17
CA ALA A 146 0.33 4.03 -3.84
C ALA A 146 0.46 4.82 -2.52
N ASP A 147 1.21 4.28 -1.54
CA ASP A 147 1.45 4.90 -0.24
C ASP A 147 2.85 4.58 0.30
N ALA A 148 3.35 5.46 1.17
CA ALA A 148 4.68 5.34 1.76
C ALA A 148 4.83 4.09 2.65
N GLY A 149 3.75 3.62 3.29
CA GLY A 149 3.79 2.44 4.15
C GLY A 149 4.13 1.18 3.35
N ARG A 150 3.46 0.97 2.22
CA ARG A 150 3.79 -0.15 1.30
C ARG A 150 5.22 -0.03 0.76
N GLY A 151 5.68 1.19 0.52
CA GLY A 151 7.06 1.44 0.10
C GLY A 151 8.11 1.01 1.12
N LEU A 152 7.78 1.01 2.41
CA LEU A 152 8.68 0.60 3.49
C LEU A 152 8.77 -0.91 3.69
N GLN A 153 7.91 -1.70 3.04
CA GLN A 153 7.90 -3.15 3.16
C GLN A 153 9.25 -3.75 2.71
N GLY A 154 9.91 -4.49 3.61
CA GLY A 154 11.21 -5.10 3.37
C GLY A 154 12.42 -4.13 3.38
N VAL A 155 12.19 -2.82 3.56
CA VAL A 155 13.25 -1.80 3.56
C VAL A 155 13.80 -1.54 4.95
N VAL A 156 12.95 -1.60 5.98
CA VAL A 156 13.35 -1.29 7.36
C VAL A 156 13.50 -2.57 8.18
N PRO A 157 14.72 -2.93 8.62
CA PRO A 157 14.92 -4.11 9.48
C PRO A 157 14.13 -4.01 10.77
N GLY A 158 13.41 -5.09 11.14
CA GLY A 158 12.58 -5.16 12.34
C GLY A 158 11.23 -4.45 12.24
N MET A 159 10.84 -3.97 11.05
CA MET A 159 9.50 -3.47 10.76
C MET A 159 8.76 -4.45 9.85
N ASN A 160 7.59 -4.86 10.25
CA ASN A 160 6.68 -5.66 9.43
C ASN A 160 5.55 -4.78 8.91
N VAL A 161 5.37 -4.75 7.60
CA VAL A 161 4.28 -4.06 6.92
C VAL A 161 3.44 -5.08 6.18
N VAL A 162 2.18 -5.20 6.56
CA VAL A 162 1.23 -6.15 5.98
C VAL A 162 0.05 -5.39 5.42
N VAL A 163 -0.35 -5.75 4.21
CA VAL A 163 -1.63 -5.32 3.63
C VAL A 163 -2.59 -6.52 3.77
N PRO A 164 -3.52 -6.50 4.73
CA PRO A 164 -4.29 -7.69 5.09
C PRO A 164 -5.32 -8.09 4.04
N THR A 165 -5.72 -7.16 3.18
CA THR A 165 -6.71 -7.38 2.13
C THR A 165 -6.18 -6.96 0.77
N GLY A 166 -6.75 -7.50 -0.31
CA GLY A 166 -6.48 -7.06 -1.68
C GLY A 166 -7.18 -5.76 -2.06
N GLU A 167 -7.93 -5.16 -1.15
CA GLU A 167 -8.71 -3.97 -1.40
C GLU A 167 -7.84 -2.72 -1.62
N VAL A 168 -8.19 -1.95 -2.64
CA VAL A 168 -7.57 -0.65 -2.90
C VAL A 168 -7.89 0.34 -1.78
N GLY A 169 -6.95 1.24 -1.49
CA GLY A 169 -7.12 2.25 -0.46
C GLY A 169 -7.13 1.74 0.99
N SER A 170 -6.86 0.44 1.23
CA SER A 170 -6.71 -0.09 2.58
C SER A 170 -5.40 0.35 3.20
N ASP A 171 -5.44 0.81 4.45
CA ASP A 171 -4.24 1.20 5.19
C ASP A 171 -3.36 -0.02 5.49
N PRO A 172 -2.04 0.07 5.30
CA PRO A 172 -1.12 -0.99 5.69
C PRO A 172 -1.05 -1.09 7.22
N LEU A 173 -1.03 -2.31 7.72
CA LEU A 173 -0.73 -2.60 9.12
C LEU A 173 0.78 -2.58 9.34
N ILE A 174 1.25 -1.69 10.19
CA ILE A 174 2.66 -1.54 10.52
C ILE A 174 2.91 -2.05 11.93
N LYS A 175 3.87 -2.97 12.08
CA LYS A 175 4.33 -3.45 13.39
C LYS A 175 5.84 -3.31 13.47
N ILE A 176 6.33 -2.79 14.60
CA ILE A 176 7.76 -2.64 14.87
C ILE A 176 8.16 -3.66 15.93
N ARG A 177 9.19 -4.49 15.63
CA ARG A 177 9.72 -5.57 16.49
C ARG A 177 8.65 -6.57 16.98
N GLY A 178 7.54 -6.73 16.23
CA GLY A 178 6.48 -7.69 16.56
C GLY A 178 5.73 -7.40 17.87
N GLN A 179 5.85 -6.20 18.43
CA GLN A 179 5.25 -5.86 19.73
C GLN A 179 3.72 -5.93 19.66
N VAL A 180 3.13 -6.71 20.57
CA VAL A 180 1.70 -6.84 20.77
C VAL A 180 1.46 -6.76 22.29
N ALA A 181 0.89 -5.65 22.75
CA ALA A 181 0.61 -5.48 24.20
C ALA A 181 -0.82 -5.87 24.59
N SER A 182 -1.75 -5.90 23.64
CA SER A 182 -3.15 -6.23 23.89
C SER A 182 -3.78 -6.88 22.67
N ILE A 183 -4.59 -7.88 22.88
CA ILE A 183 -5.37 -8.55 21.83
C ILE A 183 -6.43 -7.61 21.26
N ASN A 184 -7.00 -6.74 22.11
CA ASN A 184 -8.08 -5.80 21.74
C ASN A 184 -7.62 -4.33 21.65
N GLY A 185 -6.33 -4.05 21.87
CA GLY A 185 -5.77 -2.70 21.86
C GLY A 185 -5.18 -2.30 20.51
N ASN A 186 -5.00 -0.99 20.32
CA ASN A 186 -4.26 -0.46 19.18
C ASN A 186 -2.76 -0.70 19.38
N ASN A 187 -2.18 -1.58 18.57
CA ASN A 187 -0.75 -1.93 18.59
C ASN A 187 0.03 -1.27 17.44
N ASN A 188 -0.52 -0.23 16.83
CA ASN A 188 0.13 0.49 15.74
C ASN A 188 1.20 1.45 16.27
N PRO A 189 2.31 1.65 15.55
CA PRO A 189 3.28 2.68 15.89
C PRO A 189 2.66 4.08 15.76
N LEU A 190 3.21 5.03 16.49
CA LEU A 190 2.86 6.43 16.33
C LEU A 190 3.39 6.95 14.99
N ILE A 191 2.52 7.46 14.12
CA ILE A 191 2.90 8.01 12.83
C ILE A 191 2.89 9.53 12.91
N LEU A 192 4.04 10.14 12.65
CA LEU A 192 4.23 11.58 12.70
C LEU A 192 4.65 12.13 11.33
N LEU A 193 4.04 13.21 10.91
CA LEU A 193 4.49 14.04 9.79
C LEU A 193 5.01 15.37 10.35
N ASP A 194 6.29 15.66 10.17
CA ASP A 194 6.94 16.87 10.68
C ASP A 194 6.64 17.11 12.18
N ASN A 195 6.72 16.05 13.01
CA ASN A 195 6.37 15.99 14.43
C ASN A 195 4.88 16.14 14.80
N VAL A 196 3.99 16.02 13.82
CA VAL A 196 2.53 16.05 14.03
C VAL A 196 1.94 14.66 13.82
N GLU A 197 1.14 14.19 14.77
CA GLU A 197 0.44 12.91 14.64
C GLU A 197 -0.58 12.95 13.51
N ILE A 198 -0.46 12.04 12.54
CA ILE A 198 -1.41 11.86 11.45
C ILE A 198 -2.16 10.53 11.59
N PRO A 199 -3.47 10.49 11.25
CA PRO A 199 -4.29 9.29 11.42
C PRO A 199 -3.87 8.11 10.55
N SER A 200 -3.26 8.36 9.39
CA SER A 200 -2.86 7.33 8.43
C SER A 200 -1.68 7.80 7.58
N ILE A 201 -0.75 6.89 7.32
CA ILE A 201 0.40 7.14 6.42
C ILE A 201 -0.05 7.42 4.98
N GLN A 202 -1.23 6.95 4.58
CA GLN A 202 -1.80 7.20 3.26
C GLN A 202 -2.25 8.66 3.04
N MET A 203 -2.30 9.49 4.08
CA MET A 203 -2.64 10.90 3.94
C MET A 203 -1.53 11.70 3.27
N VAL A 204 -0.32 11.16 3.27
CA VAL A 204 0.86 11.82 2.71
C VAL A 204 1.17 11.26 1.32
N ASN A 205 1.38 12.15 0.37
CA ASN A 205 1.88 11.74 -0.94
C ASN A 205 3.36 11.33 -0.82
N PRO A 206 3.76 10.11 -1.23
CA PRO A 206 5.16 9.67 -1.15
C PRO A 206 6.15 10.64 -1.81
N ASN A 207 5.75 11.32 -2.87
CA ASN A 207 6.61 12.30 -3.57
C ASN A 207 6.88 13.58 -2.78
N ASP A 208 6.10 13.87 -1.72
CA ASP A 208 6.30 15.02 -0.83
C ASP A 208 7.18 14.68 0.38
N ILE A 209 7.64 13.43 0.49
CA ILE A 209 8.47 12.93 1.59
C ILE A 209 9.95 13.09 1.22
N GLU A 210 10.73 13.63 2.14
CA GLU A 210 12.20 13.68 2.08
C GLU A 210 12.81 12.40 2.66
N SER A 211 12.43 12.07 3.91
CA SER A 211 12.92 10.90 4.61
C SER A 211 11.90 10.32 5.60
N ILE A 212 12.09 9.06 5.96
CA ILE A 212 11.31 8.40 7.01
C ILE A 212 12.28 7.80 8.01
N SER A 213 12.16 8.24 9.28
CA SER A 213 12.92 7.69 10.40
C SER A 213 12.04 6.78 11.24
N VAL A 214 12.48 5.54 11.47
CA VAL A 214 11.76 4.57 12.29
C VAL A 214 12.49 4.38 13.61
N LEU A 215 11.86 4.82 14.71
CA LEU A 215 12.37 4.70 16.08
C LEU A 215 11.85 3.38 16.66
N LYS A 216 12.76 2.43 16.92
CA LYS A 216 12.40 1.04 17.20
C LYS A 216 12.50 0.64 18.66
N ASP A 217 13.12 1.47 19.50
CA ASP A 217 13.29 1.19 20.92
C ASP A 217 12.78 2.33 21.81
N ALA A 218 12.68 2.05 23.10
CA ALA A 218 12.20 3.00 24.07
C ALA A 218 13.18 4.19 24.28
N ALA A 219 14.49 4.00 24.10
CA ALA A 219 15.47 5.07 24.24
C ALA A 219 15.23 6.17 23.19
N ALA A 220 15.04 5.78 21.92
CA ALA A 220 14.76 6.71 20.84
C ALA A 220 13.33 7.29 20.88
N SER A 221 12.33 6.52 21.34
CA SER A 221 10.91 6.89 21.28
C SER A 221 10.36 7.56 22.55
N SER A 222 11.05 7.47 23.70
CA SER A 222 10.57 7.98 25.00
C SER A 222 10.20 9.46 25.00
N ILE A 223 10.85 10.26 24.17
CA ILE A 223 10.56 11.70 24.05
C ILE A 223 9.11 11.98 23.56
N TYR A 224 8.48 10.99 22.93
CA TYR A 224 7.07 11.07 22.50
C TYR A 224 6.08 10.50 23.52
N GLY A 225 6.56 9.98 24.66
CA GLY A 225 5.77 9.49 25.78
C GLY A 225 5.00 8.20 25.50
N ALA A 226 3.91 8.00 26.24
CA ALA A 226 3.11 6.76 26.21
C ALA A 226 2.58 6.38 24.82
N LYS A 227 2.30 7.34 23.95
CA LYS A 227 1.83 7.07 22.58
C LYS A 227 2.84 6.32 21.71
N ALA A 228 4.12 6.39 22.06
CA ALA A 228 5.21 5.81 21.31
C ALA A 228 5.61 4.39 21.78
N ALA A 229 4.80 3.75 22.63
CA ALA A 229 5.08 2.43 23.21
C ALA A 229 5.31 1.34 22.14
N PHE A 230 4.71 1.46 20.96
CA PHE A 230 4.87 0.54 19.83
C PHE A 230 5.85 1.03 18.76
N GLY A 231 6.71 2.00 19.10
CA GLY A 231 7.63 2.67 18.19
C GLY A 231 7.02 3.88 17.49
N VAL A 232 7.86 4.56 16.71
CA VAL A 232 7.47 5.77 15.98
C VAL A 232 7.93 5.69 14.53
N VAL A 233 7.04 6.06 13.61
CA VAL A 233 7.35 6.32 12.21
C VAL A 233 7.30 7.83 12.00
N LEU A 234 8.47 8.45 11.91
CA LEU A 234 8.62 9.89 11.74
C LEU A 234 8.86 10.20 10.26
N ILE A 235 7.91 10.84 9.64
CA ILE A 235 7.96 11.28 8.23
C ILE A 235 8.42 12.73 8.21
N THR A 236 9.52 12.97 7.49
CA THR A 236 10.01 14.32 7.21
C THR A 236 9.61 14.71 5.80
N SER A 237 8.92 15.81 5.68
CA SER A 237 8.47 16.30 4.38
C SER A 237 9.53 17.16 3.70
N LYS A 238 9.50 17.20 2.34
CA LYS A 238 10.36 18.07 1.54
C LYS A 238 10.17 19.54 1.94
N LYS A 239 11.29 20.21 2.15
CA LYS A 239 11.38 21.63 2.47
C LYS A 239 11.71 22.42 1.19
N GLY A 240 11.63 23.76 1.24
CA GLY A 240 12.06 24.62 0.18
C GLY A 240 13.57 24.53 -0.09
N ALA A 241 14.01 24.98 -1.26
CA ALA A 241 15.42 24.95 -1.66
C ALA A 241 16.32 25.74 -0.69
N ASN A 242 17.56 25.31 -0.53
CA ASN A 242 18.55 26.00 0.31
C ASN A 242 19.29 27.11 -0.47
N THR A 243 19.30 27.06 -1.79
CA THR A 243 19.93 28.04 -2.68
C THR A 243 18.89 28.72 -3.54
N GLU A 244 19.20 29.91 -4.04
CA GLU A 244 18.34 30.62 -4.98
C GLU A 244 18.12 29.79 -6.24
N LYS A 245 16.96 29.13 -6.30
CA LYS A 245 16.57 28.21 -7.35
C LYS A 245 15.06 28.16 -7.45
N PHE A 246 14.56 28.05 -8.66
CA PHE A 246 13.17 27.72 -8.94
C PHE A 246 13.16 26.41 -9.75
N GLU A 247 12.46 25.39 -9.27
CA GLU A 247 12.38 24.10 -9.92
C GLU A 247 10.93 23.61 -9.92
N VAL A 248 10.46 23.24 -11.10
CA VAL A 248 9.16 22.58 -11.28
C VAL A 248 9.40 21.17 -11.74
N THR A 249 8.87 20.20 -11.00
CA THR A 249 8.98 18.78 -11.32
C THR A 249 7.59 18.20 -11.48
N TYR A 250 7.31 17.63 -12.65
CA TYR A 250 6.12 16.85 -12.88
C TYR A 250 6.53 15.37 -13.09
N THR A 251 5.91 14.49 -12.33
CA THR A 251 6.07 13.04 -12.50
C THR A 251 4.73 12.38 -12.68
N ASN A 252 4.65 11.41 -13.58
CA ASN A 252 3.49 10.57 -13.69
C ASN A 252 3.91 9.09 -13.73
N ASN A 253 3.03 8.22 -13.23
CA ASN A 253 3.18 6.77 -13.30
C ASN A 253 1.86 6.16 -13.74
N PHE A 254 1.92 5.31 -14.76
CA PHE A 254 0.85 4.38 -15.11
C PHE A 254 1.30 2.98 -14.76
N SER A 255 0.49 2.26 -14.03
CA SER A 255 0.79 0.88 -13.64
C SER A 255 -0.42 0.00 -13.75
N PHE A 256 -0.18 -1.29 -13.96
CA PHE A 256 -1.20 -2.32 -13.97
C PHE A 256 -0.90 -3.27 -12.83
N GLN A 257 -1.87 -3.44 -11.95
CA GLN A 257 -1.76 -4.31 -10.79
C GLN A 257 -2.34 -5.68 -11.13
N HIS A 258 -1.71 -6.73 -10.62
CA HIS A 258 -2.22 -8.09 -10.66
C HIS A 258 -1.97 -8.76 -9.30
N LEU A 259 -2.57 -9.91 -9.05
CA LEU A 259 -2.32 -10.68 -7.83
C LEU A 259 -0.82 -11.02 -7.74
N ALA A 260 -0.23 -10.76 -6.57
CA ALA A 260 1.19 -11.05 -6.31
C ALA A 260 1.48 -12.56 -6.36
N ASN A 261 0.51 -13.38 -5.97
CA ASN A 261 0.59 -14.83 -6.01
C ASN A 261 -0.43 -15.34 -7.05
N ASP A 262 0.02 -16.23 -7.91
CA ASP A 262 -0.87 -16.98 -8.80
C ASP A 262 -1.63 -18.01 -7.96
N ILE A 263 -2.86 -17.65 -7.55
CA ILE A 263 -3.72 -18.52 -6.78
C ILE A 263 -4.29 -19.57 -7.74
N LYS A 264 -3.73 -20.78 -7.68
CA LYS A 264 -4.23 -21.91 -8.44
C LYS A 264 -5.25 -22.67 -7.60
N MET A 265 -6.47 -22.73 -8.08
CA MET A 265 -7.50 -23.54 -7.47
C MET A 265 -7.23 -25.02 -7.81
N ALA A 266 -7.21 -25.90 -6.81
CA ALA A 266 -7.03 -27.32 -7.02
C ALA A 266 -8.11 -27.89 -7.98
N GLY A 267 -7.73 -28.81 -8.83
CA GLY A 267 -8.60 -29.51 -9.77
C GLY A 267 -9.24 -30.78 -9.20
N LEU A 268 -9.35 -31.80 -10.04
CA LEU A 268 -9.86 -33.13 -9.63
C LEU A 268 -9.00 -33.75 -8.53
N GLU A 269 -7.69 -33.49 -8.51
CA GLU A 269 -6.77 -33.93 -7.46
C GLU A 269 -7.15 -33.40 -6.08
N GLY A 270 -7.63 -32.16 -6.01
CA GLY A 270 -8.12 -31.58 -4.75
C GLY A 270 -9.44 -32.19 -4.31
N LEU A 271 -10.34 -32.53 -5.24
CA LEU A 271 -11.55 -33.28 -4.92
C LEU A 271 -11.22 -34.69 -4.43
N ARG A 272 -10.27 -35.40 -5.08
CA ARG A 272 -9.82 -36.71 -4.64
C ARG A 272 -9.25 -36.66 -3.22
N TYR A 273 -8.37 -35.68 -2.95
CA TYR A 273 -7.83 -35.48 -1.61
C TYR A 273 -8.95 -35.27 -0.57
N THR A 274 -9.95 -34.47 -0.90
CA THR A 274 -11.09 -34.19 -0.01
C THR A 274 -11.89 -35.48 0.26
N LEU A 275 -12.14 -36.26 -0.79
CA LEU A 275 -12.87 -37.52 -0.69
C LEU A 275 -12.09 -38.55 0.15
N ASP A 276 -10.79 -38.74 -0.08
CA ASP A 276 -9.94 -39.63 0.68
C ASP A 276 -9.88 -39.24 2.17
N ALA A 277 -9.75 -37.94 2.45
CA ALA A 277 -9.78 -37.42 3.82
C ALA A 277 -11.11 -37.70 4.52
N GLN A 278 -12.22 -37.62 3.79
CA GLN A 278 -13.57 -37.90 4.26
C GLN A 278 -13.74 -39.42 4.57
N ILE A 279 -13.31 -40.27 3.66
CA ILE A 279 -13.32 -41.73 3.84
C ILE A 279 -12.49 -42.12 5.06
N ASN A 280 -11.28 -41.60 5.18
CA ASN A 280 -10.37 -41.89 6.32
C ASN A 280 -10.94 -41.40 7.66
N ARG A 281 -11.80 -40.39 7.67
CA ARG A 281 -12.50 -39.91 8.86
C ARG A 281 -13.72 -40.74 9.23
N GLY A 282 -14.06 -41.80 8.51
CA GLY A 282 -15.25 -42.61 8.71
C GLY A 282 -16.46 -42.20 7.92
N GLY A 283 -16.28 -41.60 6.77
CA GLY A 283 -17.33 -41.28 5.81
C GLY A 283 -18.23 -40.10 6.18
N ALA A 284 -17.94 -39.39 7.31
CA ALA A 284 -18.71 -38.22 7.70
C ALA A 284 -18.36 -37.02 6.84
N MET A 285 -19.35 -36.36 6.24
CA MET A 285 -19.16 -35.11 5.52
C MET A 285 -18.61 -34.03 6.44
N PRO A 286 -17.70 -33.14 5.97
CA PRO A 286 -17.34 -31.94 6.71
C PRO A 286 -18.58 -31.12 7.03
N ALA A 287 -18.69 -30.61 8.23
CA ALA A 287 -19.78 -29.72 8.63
C ALA A 287 -19.78 -28.48 7.71
N GLY A 288 -20.94 -28.12 7.16
CA GLY A 288 -21.11 -26.97 6.25
C GLY A 288 -21.05 -27.26 4.75
N GLY A 289 -20.94 -28.53 4.35
CA GLY A 289 -21.02 -28.88 2.91
C GLY A 289 -22.46 -28.92 2.42
N PHE A 290 -22.88 -27.89 1.69
CA PHE A 290 -24.19 -27.88 1.01
C PHE A 290 -24.22 -28.81 -0.21
N TRP A 291 -23.05 -29.11 -0.75
CA TRP A 291 -22.82 -29.97 -1.89
C TRP A 291 -21.93 -31.11 -1.48
N ARG A 292 -22.29 -32.33 -1.89
CA ARG A 292 -21.59 -33.55 -1.49
C ARG A 292 -20.65 -34.06 -2.56
N ILE A 293 -19.71 -34.90 -2.12
CA ILE A 293 -18.84 -35.69 -2.97
C ILE A 293 -18.75 -37.11 -2.40
N ASP A 294 -18.84 -38.10 -3.26
CA ASP A 294 -18.62 -39.52 -3.02
C ASP A 294 -17.88 -40.12 -4.23
N GLU A 295 -17.60 -41.44 -4.19
CA GLU A 295 -16.86 -42.11 -5.28
C GLU A 295 -17.58 -41.97 -6.63
N ASP A 296 -18.93 -42.13 -6.66
CA ASP A 296 -19.72 -42.02 -7.88
C ASP A 296 -19.71 -40.60 -8.47
N SER A 297 -19.95 -39.61 -7.63
CA SER A 297 -19.92 -38.19 -8.08
C SER A 297 -18.51 -37.73 -8.47
N TYR A 298 -17.47 -38.26 -7.85
CA TYR A 298 -16.09 -38.04 -8.27
C TYR A 298 -15.81 -38.64 -9.64
N ALA A 299 -16.24 -39.91 -9.88
CA ALA A 299 -16.11 -40.54 -11.20
C ALA A 299 -16.83 -39.74 -12.28
N LYS A 300 -18.05 -39.25 -12.00
CA LYS A 300 -18.80 -38.35 -12.91
C LYS A 300 -18.12 -37.02 -13.14
N ALA A 301 -17.43 -36.45 -12.15
CA ALA A 301 -16.66 -35.23 -12.34
C ALA A 301 -15.43 -35.46 -13.24
N VAL A 302 -14.78 -36.63 -13.15
CA VAL A 302 -13.71 -37.04 -14.09
C VAL A 302 -14.27 -37.18 -15.50
N GLU A 303 -15.39 -37.91 -15.69
CA GLU A 303 -16.07 -38.06 -16.98
C GLU A 303 -16.49 -36.69 -17.56
N TRP A 304 -17.02 -35.80 -16.72
CA TRP A 304 -17.36 -34.42 -17.11
C TRP A 304 -16.12 -33.69 -17.66
N GLN A 305 -15.01 -33.79 -16.99
CA GLN A 305 -13.77 -33.14 -17.42
C GLN A 305 -13.26 -33.68 -18.77
N GLU A 306 -13.36 -34.98 -19.00
CA GLU A 306 -12.99 -35.63 -20.27
C GLU A 306 -13.91 -35.25 -21.41
N LYS A 307 -15.23 -35.25 -21.17
CA LYS A 307 -16.24 -35.02 -22.19
C LYS A 307 -16.44 -33.53 -22.53
N TYR A 308 -16.43 -32.67 -21.54
CA TYR A 308 -16.80 -31.26 -21.62
C TYR A 308 -15.64 -30.29 -21.29
N GLY A 309 -14.57 -30.76 -20.71
CA GLY A 309 -13.40 -29.95 -20.39
C GLY A 309 -12.85 -29.22 -21.62
N GLY A 310 -12.75 -27.89 -21.53
CA GLY A 310 -12.33 -27.04 -22.65
C GLY A 310 -13.39 -26.78 -23.74
N LYS A 311 -14.53 -27.49 -23.72
CA LYS A 311 -15.66 -27.27 -24.64
C LYS A 311 -16.72 -26.37 -24.03
N VAL A 312 -17.08 -26.60 -22.76
CA VAL A 312 -17.96 -25.74 -21.98
C VAL A 312 -17.14 -24.53 -21.52
N LYS A 313 -17.56 -23.33 -21.93
CA LYS A 313 -16.90 -22.10 -21.56
C LYS A 313 -17.18 -21.79 -20.08
N TYR A 314 -16.26 -21.05 -19.44
CA TYR A 314 -16.40 -20.71 -18.03
C TYR A 314 -17.75 -20.05 -17.69
N ASN A 315 -18.24 -19.14 -18.54
CA ASN A 315 -19.48 -18.38 -18.32
C ASN A 315 -20.75 -19.08 -18.88
N ASP A 316 -20.63 -20.30 -19.46
CA ASP A 316 -21.81 -21.03 -19.91
C ASP A 316 -22.68 -21.39 -18.70
N PRO A 317 -24.03 -21.34 -18.86
CA PRO A 317 -24.95 -21.67 -17.78
C PRO A 317 -24.70 -23.05 -17.18
N ILE A 318 -24.99 -23.18 -15.88
CA ILE A 318 -25.00 -24.50 -15.24
C ILE A 318 -26.27 -25.27 -15.64
N VAL A 319 -26.10 -26.54 -16.00
CA VAL A 319 -27.17 -27.40 -16.53
C VAL A 319 -27.37 -28.60 -15.64
N TYR A 320 -28.60 -28.83 -15.18
CA TYR A 320 -29.00 -30.02 -14.42
C TYR A 320 -28.83 -31.28 -15.25
N GLY A 321 -28.39 -32.38 -14.63
CA GLY A 321 -28.04 -33.64 -15.30
C GLY A 321 -26.62 -33.65 -15.85
N ARG A 322 -26.17 -32.57 -16.48
CA ARG A 322 -24.82 -32.44 -17.05
C ARG A 322 -23.78 -31.97 -16.02
N ASP A 323 -24.07 -30.88 -15.31
CA ASP A 323 -23.11 -30.20 -14.46
C ASP A 323 -23.33 -30.48 -12.98
N TRP A 324 -24.54 -30.87 -12.61
CA TRP A 324 -24.95 -31.20 -11.25
C TRP A 324 -26.18 -32.09 -11.21
N TYR A 325 -26.37 -32.75 -10.07
CA TYR A 325 -27.45 -33.71 -9.83
C TYR A 325 -27.99 -33.59 -8.42
N PHE A 326 -29.26 -33.93 -8.20
CA PHE A 326 -29.92 -34.02 -6.92
C PHE A 326 -30.61 -35.37 -6.75
N ASP A 327 -30.28 -36.12 -5.69
CA ASP A 327 -30.77 -37.45 -5.40
C ASP A 327 -32.07 -37.49 -4.57
N GLY A 328 -32.70 -36.32 -4.37
CA GLY A 328 -33.83 -36.11 -3.46
C GLY A 328 -33.41 -35.69 -2.05
N THR A 329 -32.13 -35.79 -1.70
CA THR A 329 -31.58 -35.42 -0.40
C THR A 329 -30.34 -34.56 -0.53
N ASN A 330 -29.41 -34.93 -1.39
CA ASN A 330 -28.08 -34.31 -1.55
C ASN A 330 -27.91 -33.75 -2.97
N LYS A 331 -27.12 -32.69 -3.05
CA LYS A 331 -26.63 -32.13 -4.30
C LYS A 331 -25.22 -32.60 -4.60
N PHE A 332 -24.93 -32.97 -5.82
CA PHE A 332 -23.62 -33.39 -6.31
C PHE A 332 -23.23 -32.53 -7.50
N GLY A 333 -22.00 -31.99 -7.46
CA GLY A 333 -21.45 -31.19 -8.56
C GLY A 333 -20.45 -32.02 -9.35
N TYR A 334 -20.51 -31.89 -10.68
CA TYR A 334 -19.60 -32.55 -11.63
C TYR A 334 -18.68 -31.54 -12.30
N ARG A 335 -19.18 -30.32 -12.56
CA ARG A 335 -18.41 -29.20 -13.09
C ARG A 335 -17.68 -28.45 -12.00
N LEU A 336 -16.38 -28.14 -12.22
CA LEU A 336 -15.57 -27.35 -11.30
C LEU A 336 -15.62 -25.88 -11.67
N PHE A 337 -15.85 -25.04 -10.68
CA PHE A 337 -15.82 -23.59 -10.80
C PHE A 337 -14.53 -23.00 -10.21
N ASP A 338 -14.13 -21.83 -10.66
CA ASP A 338 -12.90 -21.15 -10.25
C ASP A 338 -13.24 -19.73 -9.77
N GLY A 339 -13.38 -19.58 -8.44
CA GLY A 339 -13.74 -18.32 -7.82
C GLY A 339 -12.75 -17.19 -8.12
N VAL A 340 -11.46 -17.52 -8.26
CA VAL A 340 -10.45 -16.50 -8.60
C VAL A 340 -10.75 -15.93 -9.99
N LYS A 341 -10.97 -16.77 -10.99
CA LYS A 341 -11.31 -16.31 -12.35
C LYS A 341 -12.64 -15.56 -12.40
N ALA A 342 -13.62 -15.99 -11.59
CA ALA A 342 -14.92 -15.35 -11.54
C ALA A 342 -14.86 -13.95 -10.94
N MET A 343 -14.16 -13.81 -9.82
CA MET A 343 -14.20 -12.61 -9.00
C MET A 343 -13.09 -11.61 -9.30
N ILE A 344 -11.91 -12.08 -9.70
CA ILE A 344 -10.70 -11.26 -9.80
C ILE A 344 -10.38 -10.92 -11.26
N ARG A 345 -10.03 -9.66 -11.51
CA ARG A 345 -9.50 -9.20 -12.80
C ARG A 345 -8.03 -9.63 -12.93
N ASP A 346 -7.62 -9.95 -14.15
CA ASP A 346 -6.21 -10.24 -14.42
C ASP A 346 -5.32 -9.03 -14.17
N TRP A 347 -5.83 -7.82 -14.51
CA TRP A 347 -5.14 -6.55 -14.38
C TRP A 347 -6.09 -5.44 -13.96
N ALA A 348 -5.63 -4.57 -13.06
CA ALA A 348 -6.31 -3.35 -12.67
C ALA A 348 -5.40 -2.13 -12.90
N PRO A 349 -5.85 -1.09 -13.64
CA PRO A 349 -5.04 0.08 -13.92
C PRO A 349 -4.92 0.99 -12.70
N SER A 350 -3.79 1.70 -12.63
CA SER A 350 -3.55 2.76 -11.67
C SER A 350 -2.79 3.89 -12.34
N SER A 351 -3.15 5.13 -12.04
CA SER A 351 -2.45 6.32 -12.49
C SER A 351 -2.12 7.24 -11.32
N GLN A 352 -0.91 7.79 -11.35
CA GLN A 352 -0.44 8.73 -10.35
C GLN A 352 0.20 9.93 -11.04
N HIS A 353 -0.21 11.14 -10.66
CA HIS A 353 0.31 12.41 -11.17
C HIS A 353 0.78 13.26 -10.00
N ASN A 354 1.99 13.78 -10.08
CA ASN A 354 2.57 14.63 -9.04
C ASN A 354 3.21 15.85 -9.68
N LEU A 355 2.89 17.01 -9.13
CA LEU A 355 3.51 18.28 -9.48
C LEU A 355 4.17 18.85 -8.23
N SER A 356 5.44 19.16 -8.30
CA SER A 356 6.19 19.80 -7.21
C SER A 356 6.83 21.08 -7.71
N VAL A 357 6.67 22.16 -6.93
CA VAL A 357 7.36 23.42 -7.12
C VAL A 357 8.23 23.68 -5.92
N ASN A 358 9.53 23.77 -6.13
CA ASN A 358 10.52 23.96 -5.09
C ASN A 358 11.39 25.18 -5.39
N GLY A 359 11.58 26.04 -4.40
CA GLY A 359 12.35 27.24 -4.65
C GLY A 359 12.78 27.98 -3.40
N LYS A 360 13.64 28.99 -3.64
CA LYS A 360 14.06 30.00 -2.68
C LYS A 360 14.14 31.34 -3.39
N SER A 361 13.67 32.39 -2.72
CA SER A 361 13.80 33.78 -3.17
C SER A 361 14.22 34.63 -1.98
N GLY A 362 15.43 35.18 -2.01
CA GLY A 362 16.03 35.89 -0.90
C GLY A 362 16.09 35.05 0.37
N LYS A 363 15.38 35.48 1.41
CA LYS A 363 15.33 34.77 2.71
C LYS A 363 14.19 33.76 2.85
N THR A 364 13.37 33.62 1.81
CA THR A 364 12.18 32.75 1.84
C THR A 364 12.36 31.54 0.97
N SER A 365 12.27 30.34 1.55
CA SER A 365 12.22 29.06 0.86
C SER A 365 10.81 28.49 0.87
N TYR A 366 10.42 27.83 -0.20
CA TYR A 366 9.08 27.25 -0.33
C TYR A 366 9.10 25.92 -1.08
N ASN A 367 8.15 25.07 -0.74
CA ASN A 367 7.84 23.84 -1.44
C ASN A 367 6.32 23.68 -1.55
N ILE A 368 5.83 23.43 -2.76
CA ILE A 368 4.43 23.18 -3.05
C ILE A 368 4.34 21.84 -3.74
N GLY A 369 3.50 20.95 -3.26
CA GLY A 369 3.24 19.62 -3.83
C GLY A 369 1.77 19.45 -4.13
N LEU A 370 1.45 18.92 -5.31
CA LEU A 370 0.11 18.50 -5.72
C LEU A 370 0.19 17.06 -6.17
N GLY A 371 -0.73 16.22 -5.69
CA GLY A 371 -0.77 14.79 -6.03
C GLY A 371 -2.18 14.31 -6.35
N LEU A 372 -2.28 13.48 -7.37
CA LEU A 372 -3.48 12.75 -7.75
C LEU A 372 -3.13 11.27 -7.88
N LEU A 373 -3.87 10.40 -7.22
CA LEU A 373 -3.81 8.96 -7.39
C LEU A 373 -5.21 8.46 -7.74
N ASN A 374 -5.32 7.74 -8.86
CA ASN A 374 -6.48 6.94 -9.20
C ASN A 374 -6.04 5.47 -9.27
N GLN A 375 -6.77 4.59 -8.63
CA GLN A 375 -6.45 3.18 -8.56
C GLN A 375 -7.73 2.36 -8.65
N ASP A 376 -7.83 1.50 -9.67
CA ASP A 376 -8.92 0.55 -9.79
C ASP A 376 -8.62 -0.69 -8.95
N GLY A 377 -9.67 -1.28 -8.39
CA GLY A 377 -9.60 -2.53 -7.65
C GLY A 377 -9.67 -3.76 -8.54
N MET A 378 -9.49 -4.91 -7.91
CA MET A 378 -9.38 -6.19 -8.59
C MET A 378 -10.72 -6.92 -8.80
N MET A 379 -11.83 -6.44 -8.25
CA MET A 379 -13.13 -7.11 -8.36
C MET A 379 -13.73 -6.95 -9.74
N ARG A 380 -13.90 -8.07 -10.44
CA ARG A 380 -14.39 -8.12 -11.83
C ARG A 380 -15.84 -7.66 -11.97
N ALA A 381 -16.73 -8.14 -11.11
CA ALA A 381 -18.17 -7.93 -11.20
C ALA A 381 -18.66 -6.61 -10.56
N ALA A 382 -17.81 -5.92 -9.82
CA ALA A 382 -18.19 -4.70 -9.12
C ALA A 382 -18.50 -3.55 -10.09
N LYS A 383 -19.60 -2.84 -9.84
CA LYS A 383 -19.92 -1.59 -10.55
C LYS A 383 -18.85 -0.53 -10.32
N HIS A 384 -18.39 -0.44 -9.09
CA HIS A 384 -17.26 0.39 -8.66
C HIS A 384 -16.43 -0.37 -7.62
N ASP A 385 -15.16 -0.43 -7.89
CA ASP A 385 -14.11 -0.89 -6.96
C ASP A 385 -12.90 -0.03 -7.28
N ASP A 386 -12.82 1.15 -6.64
CA ASP A 386 -11.79 2.14 -6.95
C ASP A 386 -11.44 3.01 -5.74
N PHE A 387 -10.25 3.56 -5.80
CA PHE A 387 -9.71 4.47 -4.81
C PHE A 387 -9.11 5.71 -5.48
N ARG A 388 -9.48 6.89 -4.98
CA ARG A 388 -8.94 8.17 -5.43
C ARG A 388 -8.37 8.94 -4.26
N ARG A 389 -7.23 9.57 -4.47
CA ARG A 389 -6.62 10.45 -3.49
C ARG A 389 -6.13 11.73 -4.15
N TYR A 390 -6.53 12.85 -3.59
CA TYR A 390 -6.02 14.18 -3.90
C TYR A 390 -5.19 14.66 -2.73
N ASN A 391 -3.99 15.18 -3.01
CA ASN A 391 -3.12 15.80 -2.02
C ASN A 391 -2.72 17.21 -2.50
N ALA A 392 -2.72 18.15 -1.57
CA ALA A 392 -2.10 19.44 -1.75
C ALA A 392 -1.29 19.79 -0.51
N LYS A 393 -0.04 20.20 -0.70
CA LYS A 393 0.88 20.53 0.38
C LYS A 393 1.61 21.82 0.06
N VAL A 394 1.80 22.64 1.07
CA VAL A 394 2.60 23.87 1.01
C VAL A 394 3.48 23.94 2.25
N ASN A 395 4.75 24.24 2.06
CA ASN A 395 5.68 24.59 3.12
C ASN A 395 6.41 25.87 2.75
N VAL A 396 6.43 26.81 3.66
CA VAL A 396 7.17 28.09 3.51
C VAL A 396 7.99 28.33 4.76
N SER A 397 9.23 28.74 4.59
CA SER A 397 10.11 29.14 5.68
C SER A 397 10.82 30.45 5.31
N SER A 398 10.76 31.45 6.17
CA SER A 398 11.35 32.77 5.92
C SER A 398 12.22 33.23 7.11
N GLU A 399 13.44 33.57 6.81
CA GLU A 399 14.35 34.21 7.76
C GLU A 399 14.04 35.72 7.83
N ILE A 400 13.23 36.11 8.81
CA ILE A 400 12.86 37.53 9.00
C ILE A 400 14.11 38.36 9.29
N ASN A 401 14.94 37.83 10.18
CA ASN A 401 16.27 38.38 10.49
C ASN A 401 17.16 37.27 11.06
N LYS A 402 18.39 37.57 11.49
CA LYS A 402 19.33 36.60 12.06
C LYS A 402 18.85 35.92 13.35
N TYR A 403 17.84 36.47 14.00
CA TYR A 403 17.31 35.97 15.26
C TYR A 403 15.99 35.20 15.10
N VAL A 404 15.22 35.47 14.03
CA VAL A 404 13.85 34.96 13.88
C VAL A 404 13.66 34.34 12.53
N THR A 405 13.29 33.07 12.52
CA THR A 405 12.80 32.33 11.35
C THR A 405 11.35 31.91 11.59
N VAL A 406 10.45 32.22 10.67
CA VAL A 406 9.05 31.79 10.70
C VAL A 406 8.81 30.68 9.69
N ARG A 407 7.92 29.76 10.03
CA ARG A 407 7.50 28.66 9.17
C ARG A 407 5.98 28.59 9.10
N ALA A 408 5.47 28.33 7.94
CA ALA A 408 4.05 28.04 7.73
C ALA A 408 3.93 26.83 6.80
N GLY A 409 3.00 25.94 7.10
CA GLY A 409 2.71 24.79 6.27
C GLY A 409 1.24 24.47 6.28
N ALA A 410 0.78 23.82 5.20
CA ALA A 410 -0.55 23.26 5.11
C ALA A 410 -0.50 21.95 4.34
N LEU A 411 -1.31 20.98 4.75
CA LEU A 411 -1.55 19.72 4.06
C LEU A 411 -3.06 19.49 3.94
N TYR A 412 -3.52 19.22 2.73
CA TYR A 412 -4.85 18.71 2.45
C TYR A 412 -4.75 17.33 1.81
N SER A 413 -5.58 16.41 2.27
CA SER A 413 -5.72 15.07 1.68
C SER A 413 -7.20 14.70 1.63
N ASP A 414 -7.71 14.37 0.45
CA ASP A 414 -9.06 13.82 0.23
C ASP A 414 -8.91 12.42 -0.36
N ARG A 415 -9.37 11.43 0.37
CA ARG A 415 -9.34 10.01 -0.01
C ARG A 415 -10.77 9.51 -0.14
N ASN A 416 -11.09 9.01 -1.31
CA ASN A 416 -12.40 8.45 -1.60
C ASN A 416 -12.25 7.00 -2.09
N LYS A 417 -12.88 6.05 -1.40
CA LYS A 417 -12.98 4.64 -1.75
C LYS A 417 -14.42 4.32 -2.10
N ARG A 418 -14.62 3.76 -3.30
CA ARG A 418 -15.90 3.19 -3.73
C ARG A 418 -15.76 1.69 -3.85
N TYR A 419 -16.71 0.95 -3.34
CA TYR A 419 -16.65 -0.52 -3.30
C TYR A 419 -18.07 -1.10 -3.30
N PRO A 420 -18.24 -2.39 -3.70
CA PRO A 420 -19.57 -3.03 -3.70
C PRO A 420 -20.13 -3.09 -2.27
N GLY A 421 -21.36 -2.63 -2.10
CA GLY A 421 -22.10 -2.63 -0.84
C GLY A 421 -22.69 -3.99 -0.51
N VAL A 422 -21.86 -5.04 -0.46
CA VAL A 422 -22.29 -6.39 -0.10
C VAL A 422 -22.38 -6.53 1.42
N GLY A 423 -23.42 -7.18 1.89
CA GLY A 423 -23.63 -7.38 3.32
C GLY A 423 -22.54 -8.27 3.95
N THR A 424 -22.28 -8.04 5.24
CA THR A 424 -21.12 -8.55 5.96
C THR A 424 -21.11 -10.05 6.26
N THR A 425 -22.18 -10.81 6.01
CA THR A 425 -22.32 -12.18 6.50
C THR A 425 -22.09 -13.28 5.49
N VAL A 426 -22.35 -13.05 4.21
CA VAL A 426 -22.23 -14.09 3.17
C VAL A 426 -21.44 -13.62 1.95
N ALA A 427 -21.25 -12.32 1.80
CA ALA A 427 -20.71 -11.76 0.59
C ALA A 427 -19.49 -10.85 0.83
N ASP A 428 -18.59 -11.20 1.76
CA ASP A 428 -17.22 -10.70 1.68
C ASP A 428 -16.53 -11.41 0.51
N PRO A 429 -16.39 -10.77 -0.67
CA PRO A 429 -15.87 -11.43 -1.86
C PRO A 429 -14.48 -12.00 -1.63
N TRP A 430 -13.63 -11.29 -0.85
CA TRP A 430 -12.27 -11.71 -0.53
C TRP A 430 -12.24 -12.98 0.34
N LEU A 431 -13.22 -13.11 1.25
CA LEU A 431 -13.34 -14.28 2.09
C LEU A 431 -13.84 -15.49 1.29
N TYR A 432 -14.78 -15.27 0.37
CA TYR A 432 -15.42 -16.34 -0.37
C TYR A 432 -14.58 -16.91 -1.51
N ILE A 433 -13.54 -16.23 -1.99
CA ILE A 433 -12.52 -16.85 -2.85
C ILE A 433 -11.97 -18.15 -2.23
N TYR A 434 -11.89 -18.24 -0.90
CA TYR A 434 -11.35 -19.41 -0.18
C TYR A 434 -12.43 -20.34 0.36
N ARG A 435 -13.64 -19.83 0.56
CA ARG A 435 -14.71 -20.58 1.25
C ARG A 435 -15.75 -21.16 0.31
N TRP A 436 -15.85 -20.65 -0.91
CA TRP A 436 -16.80 -21.17 -1.88
C TRP A 436 -16.29 -22.50 -2.44
N SER A 437 -17.12 -23.56 -2.37
CA SER A 437 -16.73 -24.87 -2.91
C SER A 437 -16.62 -24.83 -4.42
N ARG A 438 -15.61 -25.46 -4.98
CA ARG A 438 -15.45 -25.62 -6.42
C ARG A 438 -16.57 -26.41 -7.12
N LEU A 439 -17.35 -27.16 -6.36
CA LEU A 439 -18.53 -27.88 -6.86
C LEU A 439 -19.78 -26.99 -6.94
N MET A 440 -19.75 -25.83 -6.27
CA MET A 440 -20.85 -24.88 -6.27
C MET A 440 -20.72 -23.90 -7.44
N PRO A 441 -21.81 -23.61 -8.15
CA PRO A 441 -21.78 -22.66 -9.27
C PRO A 441 -21.35 -21.28 -8.79
N GLU A 442 -20.49 -20.63 -9.58
CA GLU A 442 -20.00 -19.30 -9.33
C GLU A 442 -19.73 -18.56 -10.64
N GLY A 443 -20.23 -17.31 -10.75
CA GLY A 443 -20.06 -16.47 -11.93
C GLY A 443 -20.82 -16.96 -13.17
N VAL A 444 -21.88 -17.72 -12.98
CA VAL A 444 -22.72 -18.28 -14.06
C VAL A 444 -24.20 -18.17 -13.73
N ASN A 445 -25.05 -18.16 -14.75
CA ASN A 445 -26.49 -18.29 -14.59
C ASN A 445 -26.90 -19.76 -14.59
N ASP A 446 -28.15 -20.05 -14.20
CA ASP A 446 -28.75 -21.34 -14.43
C ASP A 446 -29.13 -21.50 -15.93
N GLN A 447 -29.53 -22.70 -16.29
CA GLN A 447 -29.96 -23.02 -17.66
C GLN A 447 -31.24 -22.27 -18.13
N PHE A 448 -31.93 -21.59 -17.22
CA PHE A 448 -33.09 -20.76 -17.47
C PHE A 448 -32.77 -19.29 -17.62
N GLY A 449 -31.49 -18.92 -17.51
CA GLY A 449 -31.00 -17.54 -17.58
C GLY A 449 -31.09 -16.76 -16.28
N ASN A 450 -31.44 -17.39 -15.15
CA ASN A 450 -31.55 -16.73 -13.86
C ASN A 450 -30.20 -16.61 -13.19
N ASN A 451 -29.98 -15.49 -12.49
CA ASN A 451 -28.86 -15.36 -11.55
C ASN A 451 -28.94 -16.42 -10.47
N LEU A 452 -27.81 -16.83 -9.97
CA LEU A 452 -27.69 -17.68 -8.79
C LEU A 452 -27.30 -16.87 -7.57
N ARG A 453 -27.67 -17.34 -6.38
CA ARG A 453 -27.17 -16.79 -5.14
C ARG A 453 -25.75 -17.28 -4.90
N GLU A 454 -24.77 -16.46 -5.29
CA GLU A 454 -23.35 -16.72 -5.20
C GLU A 454 -22.57 -15.38 -5.17
N PRO A 455 -21.28 -15.36 -4.75
CA PRO A 455 -20.54 -14.11 -4.47
C PRO A 455 -20.47 -13.15 -5.67
N VAL A 456 -20.24 -13.63 -6.88
CA VAL A 456 -20.09 -12.78 -8.08
C VAL A 456 -21.41 -12.08 -8.42
N SER A 457 -22.51 -12.81 -8.33
CA SER A 457 -23.86 -12.29 -8.60
C SER A 457 -24.26 -11.24 -7.55
N GLU A 458 -23.96 -11.46 -6.27
CA GLU A 458 -24.22 -10.48 -5.21
C GLU A 458 -23.40 -9.22 -5.41
N VAL A 459 -22.11 -9.32 -5.77
CA VAL A 459 -21.27 -8.16 -6.12
C VAL A 459 -21.84 -7.40 -7.32
N ALA A 460 -22.25 -8.10 -8.37
CA ALA A 460 -22.81 -7.47 -9.57
C ALA A 460 -24.13 -6.73 -9.32
N GLN A 461 -24.98 -7.29 -8.46
CA GLN A 461 -26.28 -6.69 -8.10
C GLN A 461 -26.13 -5.56 -7.08
N SER A 462 -25.08 -5.55 -6.26
CA SER A 462 -24.92 -4.61 -5.16
C SER A 462 -24.88 -3.15 -5.60
N ASN A 463 -25.29 -2.26 -4.71
CA ASN A 463 -25.01 -0.83 -4.84
C ASN A 463 -23.54 -0.53 -4.53
N THR A 464 -23.15 0.68 -4.82
CA THR A 464 -21.81 1.19 -4.48
C THR A 464 -21.84 1.88 -3.13
N ASP A 465 -21.10 1.34 -2.18
CA ASP A 465 -20.78 2.01 -0.93
C ASP A 465 -19.63 2.99 -1.14
N ASN A 466 -19.63 4.07 -0.36
CA ASN A 466 -18.64 5.12 -0.44
C ASN A 466 -18.04 5.42 0.94
N LEU A 467 -16.71 5.50 1.01
CA LEU A 467 -15.96 5.93 2.19
C LEU A 467 -15.04 7.08 1.82
N GLN A 468 -15.36 8.28 2.28
CA GLN A 468 -14.56 9.48 2.07
C GLN A 468 -13.88 9.92 3.37
N ASN A 469 -12.55 10.11 3.31
CA ASN A 469 -11.75 10.65 4.40
C ASN A 469 -11.06 11.92 3.94
N LYS A 470 -11.38 13.05 4.58
CA LYS A 470 -10.71 14.33 4.36
C LYS A 470 -9.86 14.68 5.57
N TYR A 471 -8.67 15.15 5.31
CA TYR A 471 -7.74 15.61 6.33
C TYR A 471 -7.17 16.96 5.92
N PHE A 472 -7.20 17.90 6.83
CA PHE A 472 -6.64 19.22 6.68
C PHE A 472 -5.77 19.54 7.89
N ASN A 473 -4.54 19.96 7.63
CA ASN A 473 -3.57 20.35 8.65
C ASN A 473 -3.00 21.72 8.29
N VAL A 474 -2.89 22.59 9.29
CA VAL A 474 -2.13 23.84 9.19
C VAL A 474 -1.13 23.89 10.33
N ASN A 475 0.11 24.18 10.00
CA ASN A 475 1.15 24.39 11.01
C ASN A 475 1.75 25.81 10.88
N LEU A 476 1.98 26.43 12.01
CA LEU A 476 2.66 27.73 12.14
C LEU A 476 3.78 27.58 13.15
N GLY A 477 4.99 27.92 12.77
CA GLY A 477 6.16 27.77 13.61
C GLY A 477 7.05 28.99 13.61
N ALA A 478 7.73 29.20 14.73
CA ALA A 478 8.78 30.21 14.85
C ALA A 478 10.00 29.61 15.55
N THR A 479 11.17 29.97 15.06
CA THR A 479 12.45 29.70 15.70
C THR A 479 13.09 31.02 16.09
N PHE A 480 13.46 31.16 17.37
CA PHE A 480 14.14 32.31 17.93
C PHE A 480 15.58 31.89 18.25
N ASN A 481 16.55 32.35 17.48
CA ASN A 481 17.95 32.12 17.73
C ASN A 481 18.46 33.19 18.75
N ILE A 482 18.49 32.83 20.03
CA ILE A 482 18.93 33.74 21.12
C ILE A 482 20.43 34.02 20.99
N THR A 483 21.19 32.94 20.75
CA THR A 483 22.60 32.98 20.37
C THR A 483 22.85 31.95 19.26
N LYS A 484 24.08 31.83 18.76
CA LYS A 484 24.46 30.75 17.83
C LYS A 484 24.29 29.34 18.40
N ASP A 485 24.31 29.18 19.71
CA ASP A 485 24.27 27.91 20.41
C ASP A 485 22.98 27.72 21.22
N TRP A 486 22.08 28.70 21.23
CA TRP A 486 20.83 28.66 21.97
C TRP A 486 19.65 29.10 21.09
N ASP A 487 18.71 28.21 20.91
CA ASP A 487 17.47 28.44 20.15
C ASP A 487 16.20 28.03 20.94
N VAL A 488 15.13 28.73 20.66
CA VAL A 488 13.78 28.42 21.15
C VAL A 488 12.87 28.21 19.93
N GLN A 489 12.09 27.13 19.97
CA GLN A 489 11.12 26.82 18.89
C GLN A 489 9.73 26.71 19.48
N VAL A 490 8.75 27.26 18.74
CA VAL A 490 7.33 27.19 19.07
C VAL A 490 6.58 26.83 17.78
N ASP A 491 5.82 25.75 17.82
CA ASP A 491 5.00 25.29 16.70
C ASP A 491 3.55 25.09 17.18
N TYR A 492 2.61 25.74 16.51
CA TYR A 492 1.18 25.54 16.69
C TYR A 492 0.62 24.85 15.46
N ILE A 493 -0.14 23.77 15.69
CA ILE A 493 -0.72 22.96 14.64
C ILE A 493 -2.21 22.78 14.89
N TYR A 494 -3.01 22.96 13.84
CA TYR A 494 -4.43 22.65 13.81
C TYR A 494 -4.71 21.55 12.79
N ASP A 495 -5.38 20.50 13.24
CA ASP A 495 -5.81 19.37 12.42
C ASP A 495 -7.33 19.27 12.38
N HIS A 496 -7.87 19.05 11.20
CA HIS A 496 -9.27 18.74 11.00
C HIS A 496 -9.42 17.48 10.15
N GLN A 497 -10.17 16.51 10.65
CA GLN A 497 -10.47 15.26 9.94
C GLN A 497 -11.98 15.08 9.83
N THR A 498 -12.45 14.68 8.64
CA THR A 498 -13.79 14.13 8.46
C THR A 498 -13.71 12.73 7.85
N THR A 499 -14.64 11.88 8.26
CA THR A 499 -14.87 10.57 7.66
C THR A 499 -16.36 10.43 7.40
N ASP A 500 -16.74 10.32 6.14
CA ASP A 500 -18.13 10.14 5.73
C ASP A 500 -18.24 8.77 5.04
N LYS A 501 -19.17 7.93 5.53
CA LYS A 501 -19.45 6.61 4.98
C LYS A 501 -20.92 6.51 4.63
N ASN A 502 -21.20 6.27 3.34
CA ASN A 502 -22.54 6.03 2.83
C ASN A 502 -22.64 4.56 2.44
N THR A 503 -23.63 3.86 2.98
CA THR A 503 -23.88 2.44 2.73
C THR A 503 -25.34 2.19 2.47
N SER A 504 -25.62 1.13 1.70
CA SER A 504 -26.99 0.67 1.49
C SER A 504 -27.09 -0.85 1.53
N VAL A 505 -28.21 -1.33 2.00
CA VAL A 505 -28.62 -2.73 1.90
C VAL A 505 -29.79 -2.79 0.93
N ILE A 506 -29.68 -3.62 -0.09
CA ILE A 506 -30.72 -3.80 -1.09
C ILE A 506 -31.17 -5.25 -1.15
N GLU A 507 -32.28 -5.49 -1.79
CA GLU A 507 -32.75 -6.81 -2.12
C GLU A 507 -32.00 -7.35 -3.34
N TYR A 508 -31.59 -8.61 -3.27
CA TYR A 508 -31.01 -9.38 -4.34
C TYR A 508 -32.01 -10.42 -4.83
N SER A 509 -31.83 -10.92 -6.05
CA SER A 509 -32.61 -12.02 -6.57
C SER A 509 -31.70 -13.12 -7.13
N GLY A 510 -32.09 -14.38 -6.94
CA GLY A 510 -31.31 -15.50 -7.45
C GLY A 510 -31.82 -16.88 -7.04
N GLY A 511 -31.41 -17.87 -7.82
CA GLY A 511 -31.62 -19.29 -7.52
C GLY A 511 -30.78 -19.70 -6.30
N GLN A 512 -31.44 -20.22 -5.29
CA GLN A 512 -30.86 -20.54 -3.99
C GLN A 512 -30.08 -21.87 -4.05
N THR A 513 -28.80 -21.81 -4.36
CA THR A 513 -27.92 -22.97 -4.46
C THR A 513 -27.76 -23.75 -3.15
N TRP A 514 -28.12 -23.12 -2.01
CA TRP A 514 -28.02 -23.68 -0.67
C TRP A 514 -29.27 -24.41 -0.21
N TYR A 515 -30.43 -24.13 -0.85
CA TYR A 515 -31.69 -24.73 -0.48
C TYR A 515 -31.90 -26.08 -1.20
N THR A 516 -32.86 -26.83 -0.74
CA THR A 516 -33.34 -28.02 -1.44
C THR A 516 -33.87 -27.62 -2.82
N PRO A 517 -33.41 -28.23 -3.91
CA PRO A 517 -33.93 -27.97 -5.22
C PRO A 517 -35.44 -28.24 -5.32
N SER A 518 -36.14 -27.47 -6.12
CA SER A 518 -37.52 -27.68 -6.45
C SER A 518 -37.62 -28.49 -7.74
N GLU A 519 -38.68 -29.27 -7.87
CA GLU A 519 -38.99 -29.98 -9.09
C GLU A 519 -39.08 -29.02 -10.29
N TRP A 520 -38.60 -29.47 -11.44
CA TRP A 520 -38.72 -28.74 -12.66
C TRP A 520 -40.06 -29.17 -13.34
N ILE A 521 -41.06 -28.33 -13.21
CA ILE A 521 -42.41 -28.55 -13.74
C ILE A 521 -42.53 -27.74 -15.02
N ASP A 522 -43.13 -28.34 -16.07
CA ASP A 522 -43.46 -27.70 -17.35
C ASP A 522 -44.68 -26.77 -17.24
N GLU A 523 -45.08 -26.18 -18.37
CA GLU A 523 -46.25 -25.28 -18.48
C GLU A 523 -47.59 -25.98 -18.20
N ASN A 524 -47.65 -27.32 -18.32
CA ASN A 524 -48.82 -28.12 -18.06
C ASN A 524 -48.88 -28.68 -16.64
N GLY A 525 -47.91 -28.31 -15.78
CA GLY A 525 -47.81 -28.81 -14.41
C GLY A 525 -47.22 -30.22 -14.29
N GLN A 526 -46.52 -30.71 -15.33
CA GLN A 526 -45.94 -32.05 -15.34
C GLN A 526 -44.44 -31.99 -15.01
N GLN A 527 -43.94 -33.00 -14.31
CA GLN A 527 -42.51 -33.16 -14.03
C GLN A 527 -41.75 -33.35 -15.34
N VAL A 528 -40.74 -32.49 -15.55
CA VAL A 528 -39.79 -32.62 -16.65
C VAL A 528 -38.75 -33.67 -16.32
N TYR A 529 -38.39 -34.49 -17.31
CA TYR A 529 -37.29 -35.44 -17.20
C TYR A 529 -36.14 -35.05 -18.10
N VAL A 530 -34.92 -35.36 -17.70
CA VAL A 530 -33.69 -35.05 -18.46
C VAL A 530 -32.76 -36.25 -18.57
N ASP A 531 -31.98 -36.27 -19.65
CA ASP A 531 -30.86 -37.21 -19.80
C ASP A 531 -29.59 -36.74 -19.04
N ALA A 532 -28.54 -37.54 -19.09
CA ALA A 532 -27.23 -37.21 -18.49
C ALA A 532 -26.48 -36.04 -19.16
N ASN A 533 -26.99 -35.47 -20.23
CA ASN A 533 -26.46 -34.25 -20.85
C ASN A 533 -27.31 -33.01 -20.52
N GLY A 534 -28.40 -33.19 -19.77
CA GLY A 534 -29.34 -32.15 -19.39
C GLY A 534 -30.39 -31.83 -20.46
N ASN A 535 -30.55 -32.67 -21.51
CA ASN A 535 -31.59 -32.51 -22.51
C ASN A 535 -32.91 -33.05 -21.96
N GLN A 536 -34.02 -32.37 -22.25
CA GLN A 536 -35.34 -32.86 -21.91
C GLN A 536 -35.65 -34.11 -22.74
N VAL A 537 -36.13 -35.12 -22.03
CA VAL A 537 -36.51 -36.43 -22.63
C VAL A 537 -37.85 -36.91 -22.06
N PRO A 538 -38.57 -37.78 -22.74
CA PRO A 538 -39.73 -38.46 -22.18
C PRO A 538 -39.37 -39.25 -20.90
N ALA A 539 -40.34 -39.38 -19.99
CA ALA A 539 -40.14 -40.06 -18.72
C ALA A 539 -39.78 -41.55 -18.83
N ASP A 540 -40.19 -42.18 -19.92
CA ASP A 540 -39.96 -43.58 -20.27
C ASP A 540 -38.63 -43.81 -21.01
N THR A 541 -37.85 -42.77 -21.27
CA THR A 541 -36.52 -42.89 -21.89
C THR A 541 -35.56 -43.58 -20.91
N GLU A 542 -34.79 -44.53 -21.41
CA GLU A 542 -33.76 -45.20 -20.60
C GLU A 542 -32.75 -44.20 -20.07
N GLY A 543 -32.54 -44.18 -18.73
CA GLY A 543 -31.67 -43.24 -18.05
C GLY A 543 -32.28 -41.84 -17.82
N ALA A 544 -33.58 -41.64 -18.07
CA ALA A 544 -34.26 -40.40 -17.75
C ALA A 544 -34.30 -40.15 -16.25
N MET A 545 -33.96 -38.92 -15.84
CA MET A 545 -33.94 -38.46 -14.45
C MET A 545 -34.96 -37.34 -14.25
N PRO A 546 -35.71 -37.31 -13.11
CA PRO A 546 -36.56 -36.17 -12.81
C PRO A 546 -35.73 -34.90 -12.74
N GLY A 547 -36.18 -33.86 -13.41
CA GLY A 547 -35.47 -32.57 -13.48
C GLY A 547 -35.69 -31.73 -12.21
N PHE A 548 -34.67 -31.03 -11.82
CA PHE A 548 -34.71 -30.12 -10.68
C PHE A 548 -34.11 -28.76 -11.04
N ARG A 549 -34.53 -27.70 -10.30
CA ARG A 549 -34.02 -26.34 -10.43
C ARG A 549 -33.79 -25.72 -9.08
N PHE A 550 -32.92 -24.71 -9.01
CA PHE A 550 -32.73 -23.92 -7.80
C PHE A 550 -33.97 -23.07 -7.53
N PRO A 551 -34.55 -23.10 -6.30
CA PRO A 551 -35.65 -22.22 -5.96
C PRO A 551 -35.25 -20.76 -6.18
N TYR A 552 -35.93 -20.05 -7.06
CA TYR A 552 -35.66 -18.63 -7.32
C TYR A 552 -36.45 -17.75 -6.35
N GLN A 553 -35.77 -16.86 -5.66
CA GLN A 553 -36.41 -15.92 -4.74
C GLN A 553 -35.59 -14.65 -4.52
N ASN A 554 -36.28 -13.64 -4.05
CA ASN A 554 -35.66 -12.43 -3.53
C ASN A 554 -35.13 -12.66 -2.12
N TYR A 555 -34.01 -12.03 -1.80
CA TYR A 555 -33.35 -12.15 -0.49
C TYR A 555 -32.51 -10.94 -0.16
N TYR A 556 -32.18 -10.76 1.12
CA TYR A 556 -31.19 -9.79 1.60
C TYR A 556 -29.92 -10.55 2.01
N SER A 557 -28.75 -10.01 1.68
CA SER A 557 -27.46 -10.68 1.94
C SER A 557 -27.25 -11.03 3.42
N ASN A 558 -27.84 -10.29 4.35
CA ASN A 558 -27.73 -10.47 5.80
C ASN A 558 -29.05 -10.72 6.52
N ASN A 559 -30.08 -11.20 5.81
CA ASN A 559 -31.43 -11.44 6.31
C ASN A 559 -32.06 -10.19 6.97
N THR A 560 -31.69 -8.99 6.51
CA THR A 560 -32.26 -7.73 6.96
C THR A 560 -33.12 -7.10 5.88
N ILE A 561 -33.84 -6.08 6.25
CA ILE A 561 -34.65 -5.26 5.36
C ILE A 561 -33.74 -4.27 4.60
N SER A 562 -34.19 -3.79 3.43
CA SER A 562 -33.47 -2.75 2.69
C SER A 562 -33.27 -1.49 3.53
N SER A 563 -32.15 -0.82 3.36
CA SER A 563 -31.86 0.37 4.14
C SER A 563 -30.79 1.24 3.49
N VAL A 564 -30.81 2.51 3.84
CA VAL A 564 -29.72 3.46 3.60
C VAL A 564 -29.15 3.91 4.94
N SER A 565 -27.83 4.02 5.03
CA SER A 565 -27.15 4.49 6.24
C SER A 565 -26.04 5.47 5.88
N ASN A 566 -25.96 6.53 6.68
CA ASN A 566 -24.92 7.55 6.58
C ASN A 566 -24.22 7.68 7.94
N TYR A 567 -22.93 7.48 7.96
CA TYR A 567 -22.04 7.70 9.09
C TYR A 567 -21.15 8.90 8.81
N SER A 568 -21.12 9.87 9.74
CA SER A 568 -20.20 11.00 9.67
C SER A 568 -19.42 11.11 10.99
N TYR A 569 -18.11 11.27 10.87
CA TYR A 569 -17.19 11.50 11.97
C TYR A 569 -16.39 12.77 11.71
N LYS A 570 -16.24 13.61 12.72
CA LYS A 570 -15.42 14.83 12.68
C LYS A 570 -14.49 14.85 13.88
N ARG A 571 -13.24 15.22 13.67
CA ARG A 571 -12.23 15.43 14.72
C ARG A 571 -11.51 16.73 14.46
N ASN A 572 -11.35 17.54 15.50
CA ASN A 572 -10.46 18.69 15.54
C ASN A 572 -9.36 18.39 16.55
N GLN A 573 -8.13 18.78 16.23
CA GLN A 573 -7.00 18.66 17.15
C GLN A 573 -6.15 19.91 17.09
N ASN A 574 -5.80 20.42 18.27
CA ASN A 574 -4.84 21.51 18.45
C ASN A 574 -3.60 20.93 19.11
N THR A 575 -2.44 21.22 18.56
CA THR A 575 -1.14 20.81 19.12
C THR A 575 -0.26 22.03 19.28
N LEU A 576 0.30 22.20 20.46
CA LEU A 576 1.31 23.22 20.75
C LEU A 576 2.59 22.52 21.21
N ASN A 577 3.67 22.74 20.47
CA ASN A 577 5.02 22.32 20.85
C ASN A 577 5.86 23.57 21.15
N ALA A 578 6.51 23.60 22.30
CA ALA A 578 7.44 24.65 22.64
C ALA A 578 8.67 24.01 23.29
N TYR A 579 9.84 24.28 22.74
CA TYR A 579 11.08 23.72 23.29
C TYR A 579 12.27 24.62 23.03
N THR A 580 13.29 24.48 23.88
CA THR A 580 14.54 25.19 23.78
C THR A 580 15.70 24.20 23.69
N THR A 581 16.70 24.55 22.91
CA THR A 581 17.94 23.77 22.76
C THR A 581 19.14 24.65 23.03
N TYR A 582 19.98 24.20 23.95
CA TYR A 582 21.27 24.85 24.29
C TYR A 582 22.44 23.89 24.01
N ARG A 583 23.44 24.35 23.27
CA ARG A 583 24.66 23.61 22.93
C ARG A 583 25.85 24.20 23.67
N LEU A 584 26.59 23.32 24.34
CA LEU A 584 27.78 23.72 25.12
C LEU A 584 28.96 22.86 24.66
N TYR A 585 30.02 23.52 24.29
CA TYR A 585 31.28 22.89 23.92
C TYR A 585 32.37 23.29 24.88
N LEU A 586 33.09 22.30 25.46
CA LEU A 586 34.18 22.48 26.38
C LEU A 586 35.43 21.78 25.86
N GLY A 587 36.60 22.26 26.31
CA GLY A 587 37.91 21.81 25.84
C GLY A 587 38.49 22.70 24.73
N LYS A 588 39.80 22.65 24.52
CA LYS A 588 40.49 23.48 23.52
C LYS A 588 40.08 23.13 22.08
N GLU A 589 39.85 21.86 21.82
CA GLU A 589 39.42 21.32 20.52
C GLU A 589 37.92 20.96 20.52
N LYS A 590 37.15 21.42 21.52
CA LYS A 590 35.71 21.12 21.70
C LYS A 590 35.44 19.64 21.94
N GLU A 591 36.32 18.95 22.62
CA GLU A 591 36.27 17.50 22.86
C GLU A 591 35.01 17.06 23.58
N HIS A 592 34.45 17.95 24.45
CA HIS A 592 33.19 17.71 25.16
C HIS A 592 32.08 18.51 24.51
N ALA A 593 31.14 17.82 23.89
CA ALA A 593 29.92 18.41 23.29
C ALA A 593 28.69 18.01 24.11
N PHE A 594 27.99 19.00 24.66
CA PHE A 594 26.71 18.82 25.34
C PHE A 594 25.60 19.47 24.53
N LYS A 595 24.46 18.82 24.47
CA LYS A 595 23.21 19.37 23.92
C LYS A 595 22.10 19.15 24.94
N PHE A 596 21.56 20.22 25.47
CA PHE A 596 20.45 20.23 26.42
C PHE A 596 19.20 20.63 25.68
N MET A 597 18.09 19.92 25.92
CA MET A 597 16.77 20.24 25.38
C MET A 597 15.76 20.19 26.53
N LEU A 598 14.91 21.20 26.61
CA LEU A 598 13.73 21.22 27.49
C LEU A 598 12.53 21.65 26.68
N GLY A 599 11.39 21.05 26.93
CA GLY A 599 10.20 21.40 26.17
C GLY A 599 8.89 20.92 26.77
N MET A 600 7.83 21.36 26.13
CA MET A 600 6.47 20.95 26.40
C MET A 600 5.72 20.63 25.12
N ASN A 601 4.77 19.72 25.22
CA ASN A 601 3.87 19.34 24.17
C ASN A 601 2.43 19.32 24.76
N LEU A 602 1.53 20.11 24.19
CA LEU A 602 0.11 20.12 24.55
C LEU A 602 -0.68 19.66 23.33
N VAL A 603 -1.50 18.64 23.50
CA VAL A 603 -2.44 18.15 22.48
C VAL A 603 -3.84 18.20 23.08
N SER A 604 -4.77 18.81 22.37
CA SER A 604 -6.18 18.81 22.73
C SER A 604 -6.99 18.43 21.51
N SER A 605 -7.86 17.44 21.65
CA SER A 605 -8.72 16.97 20.56
C SER A 605 -10.19 16.87 21.03
N ASP A 606 -11.09 17.17 20.11
CA ASP A 606 -12.50 16.89 20.23
C ASP A 606 -12.99 16.14 19.00
N TRP A 607 -13.94 15.24 19.20
CA TRP A 607 -14.57 14.54 18.09
C TRP A 607 -16.07 14.36 18.32
N SER A 608 -16.80 14.30 17.23
CA SER A 608 -18.20 13.94 17.20
C SER A 608 -18.47 12.97 16.06
N SER A 609 -19.46 12.11 16.28
CA SER A 609 -19.96 11.22 15.24
C SER A 609 -21.46 11.14 15.29
N TYR A 610 -22.07 10.87 14.16
CA TYR A 610 -23.47 10.51 14.06
C TYR A 610 -23.69 9.51 12.94
N THR A 611 -24.66 8.63 13.17
CA THR A 611 -25.13 7.65 12.21
C THR A 611 -26.62 7.85 12.05
N GLY A 612 -27.07 8.06 10.83
CA GLY A 612 -28.46 7.95 10.44
C GLY A 612 -28.69 6.67 9.66
N LYS A 613 -29.79 5.98 9.89
CA LYS A 613 -30.24 4.82 9.09
C LYS A 613 -31.74 4.93 8.90
N LYS A 614 -32.22 4.60 7.68
CA LYS A 614 -33.63 4.47 7.37
C LYS A 614 -33.87 3.21 6.56
N THR A 615 -34.93 2.49 6.90
CA THR A 615 -35.28 1.20 6.28
C THR A 615 -36.34 1.35 5.21
N ASP A 616 -36.64 0.27 4.48
CA ASP A 616 -37.63 0.17 3.43
C ASP A 616 -37.41 1.16 2.28
N LEU A 617 -36.37 0.88 1.48
CA LEU A 617 -36.08 1.64 0.28
C LEU A 617 -37.21 1.47 -0.76
N ILE A 618 -37.80 2.59 -1.17
CA ILE A 618 -38.77 2.65 -2.26
C ILE A 618 -38.08 2.39 -3.60
N ASP A 619 -36.86 2.94 -3.75
CA ASP A 619 -36.02 2.74 -4.93
C ASP A 619 -34.64 2.18 -4.51
N PRO A 620 -34.41 0.86 -4.64
CA PRO A 620 -33.10 0.26 -4.30
C PRO A 620 -31.96 0.73 -5.18
N THR A 621 -32.23 1.25 -6.37
CA THR A 621 -31.20 1.73 -7.30
C THR A 621 -30.67 3.12 -6.95
N ASN A 622 -31.46 3.89 -6.17
CA ASN A 622 -31.14 5.23 -5.73
C ASN A 622 -31.35 5.36 -4.19
N PRO A 623 -30.52 4.74 -3.37
CA PRO A 623 -30.73 4.67 -1.93
C PRO A 623 -30.53 6.04 -1.25
N GLN A 624 -31.64 6.72 -0.97
CA GLN A 624 -31.69 8.01 -0.27
C GLN A 624 -32.66 7.96 0.89
N PHE A 625 -32.40 8.75 1.95
CA PHE A 625 -33.29 8.86 3.10
C PHE A 625 -34.71 9.32 2.71
N ALA A 626 -34.82 10.20 1.71
CA ALA A 626 -36.09 10.67 1.19
C ALA A 626 -36.87 9.57 0.44
N LEU A 627 -36.18 8.56 -0.09
CA LEU A 627 -36.72 7.41 -0.82
C LEU A 627 -36.74 6.14 0.03
N ALA A 628 -36.96 6.29 1.33
CA ALA A 628 -37.15 5.20 2.28
C ALA A 628 -38.38 5.47 3.14
N SER A 629 -39.24 4.48 3.36
CA SER A 629 -40.53 4.61 4.03
C SER A 629 -40.56 4.06 5.46
N GLY A 630 -39.59 3.22 5.82
CA GLY A 630 -39.59 2.51 7.09
C GLY A 630 -38.94 3.26 8.27
N ASP A 631 -38.54 2.50 9.27
CA ASP A 631 -38.04 3.01 10.55
C ASP A 631 -36.76 3.84 10.39
N GLN A 632 -36.65 4.85 11.26
CA GLN A 632 -35.52 5.77 11.34
C GLN A 632 -34.71 5.51 12.62
N PHE A 633 -33.40 5.38 12.46
CA PHE A 633 -32.47 5.18 13.56
C PHE A 633 -31.42 6.29 13.54
N ILE A 634 -31.17 6.92 14.67
CA ILE A 634 -30.15 7.94 14.84
C ILE A 634 -29.30 7.58 16.06
N SER A 635 -28.00 7.62 15.91
CA SER A 635 -27.08 7.58 17.04
C SER A 635 -26.03 8.68 16.89
N ALA A 636 -25.58 9.22 18.01
CA ALA A 636 -24.57 10.26 18.04
C ALA A 636 -23.60 10.04 19.21
N GLY A 637 -22.36 10.43 19.00
CA GLY A 637 -21.32 10.42 20.02
C GLY A 637 -20.52 11.72 19.99
N ARG A 638 -20.08 12.17 21.17
CA ARG A 638 -19.14 13.28 21.29
C ARG A 638 -18.18 13.00 22.43
N ASN A 639 -16.91 13.31 22.21
CA ASN A 639 -15.90 13.18 23.24
C ASN A 639 -14.79 14.21 23.02
N TRP A 640 -13.96 14.41 24.06
CA TRP A 640 -12.77 15.22 23.98
C TRP A 640 -11.69 14.65 24.88
N ASP A 641 -10.44 14.91 24.55
CA ASP A 641 -9.32 14.58 25.41
C ASP A 641 -8.20 15.61 25.26
N SER A 642 -7.37 15.71 26.29
CA SER A 642 -6.16 16.50 26.21
C SER A 642 -4.99 15.83 26.93
N GLN A 643 -3.80 16.09 26.43
CA GLN A 643 -2.54 15.57 26.96
C GLN A 643 -1.54 16.71 27.06
N LEU A 644 -0.83 16.77 28.17
CA LEU A 644 0.25 17.72 28.38
C LEU A 644 1.51 16.96 28.83
N GLY A 645 2.58 17.10 28.07
CA GLY A 645 3.87 16.47 28.35
C GLY A 645 4.96 17.51 28.55
N TYR A 646 5.76 17.34 29.57
CA TYR A 646 7.03 18.05 29.74
C TYR A 646 8.16 17.09 29.51
N PHE A 647 9.19 17.51 28.77
CA PHE A 647 10.32 16.64 28.45
C PHE A 647 11.65 17.36 28.55
N GLY A 648 12.68 16.59 28.89
CA GLY A 648 14.07 17.03 28.86
C GLY A 648 14.94 15.96 28.24
N ARG A 649 15.98 16.38 27.52
CA ARG A 649 17.00 15.51 26.93
C ARG A 649 18.38 16.11 27.16
N ILE A 650 19.31 15.24 27.44
CA ILE A 650 20.75 15.58 27.52
C ILE A 650 21.47 14.62 26.57
N ASN A 651 22.16 15.16 25.57
CA ASN A 651 23.11 14.41 24.77
C ASN A 651 24.51 14.89 25.13
N TYR A 652 25.43 13.96 25.35
CA TYR A 652 26.83 14.21 25.58
C TYR A 652 27.67 13.39 24.61
N ALA A 653 28.63 14.00 23.95
CA ALA A 653 29.64 13.35 23.14
C ALA A 653 31.04 13.76 23.58
N PHE A 654 31.90 12.76 23.80
CA PHE A 654 33.32 12.97 24.05
C PHE A 654 34.10 12.53 22.80
N MET A 655 34.77 13.49 22.16
CA MET A 655 35.55 13.31 20.92
C MET A 655 34.75 12.62 19.78
N ASP A 656 33.40 12.76 19.75
CA ASP A 656 32.48 12.04 18.86
C ASP A 656 32.62 10.48 18.90
N LYS A 657 33.30 9.93 19.94
CA LYS A 657 33.51 8.48 20.11
C LYS A 657 32.67 7.88 21.23
N TYR A 658 32.56 8.59 22.37
CA TYR A 658 31.80 8.12 23.52
C TYR A 658 30.54 8.97 23.62
N LEU A 659 29.40 8.32 23.50
CA LEU A 659 28.11 8.97 23.42
C LEU A 659 27.24 8.56 24.60
N PHE A 660 26.56 9.53 25.19
CA PHE A 660 25.58 9.32 26.25
C PHE A 660 24.34 10.14 25.97
N GLU A 661 23.17 9.52 26.10
CA GLU A 661 21.86 10.19 26.00
C GLU A 661 21.01 9.84 27.21
N ALA A 662 20.37 10.86 27.81
CA ALA A 662 19.35 10.66 28.83
C ALA A 662 18.11 11.48 28.46
N ASN A 663 16.95 10.87 28.58
CA ASN A 663 15.66 11.50 28.37
C ASN A 663 14.80 11.32 29.62
N LEU A 664 14.08 12.37 29.98
CA LEU A 664 13.07 12.33 31.02
C LEU A 664 11.80 13.04 30.50
N ARG A 665 10.68 12.36 30.58
CA ARG A 665 9.40 12.92 30.21
C ARG A 665 8.35 12.70 31.30
N ARG A 666 7.48 13.68 31.49
CA ARG A 666 6.32 13.60 32.39
C ARG A 666 5.07 13.91 31.60
N ASP A 667 4.17 12.96 31.48
CA ASP A 667 2.89 13.12 30.75
C ASP A 667 1.70 13.13 31.70
N GLY A 668 0.77 14.06 31.45
CA GLY A 668 -0.53 14.10 32.04
C GLY A 668 -1.61 13.92 30.99
N SER A 669 -2.65 13.11 31.28
CA SER A 669 -3.75 12.87 30.39
C SER A 669 -5.09 13.13 31.09
N SER A 670 -6.02 13.84 30.40
CA SER A 670 -7.38 14.09 30.89
C SER A 670 -8.23 12.81 31.05
N LYS A 671 -7.81 11.69 30.47
CA LYS A 671 -8.47 10.39 30.54
C LYS A 671 -8.37 9.74 31.92
N PHE A 672 -7.45 10.20 32.77
CA PHE A 672 -7.23 9.65 34.12
C PHE A 672 -7.67 10.62 35.21
N PRO A 673 -8.09 10.10 36.38
CA PRO A 673 -8.36 10.91 37.57
C PRO A 673 -7.17 11.79 37.96
N LYS A 674 -7.40 12.85 38.76
CA LYS A 674 -6.37 13.84 39.09
C LYS A 674 -5.12 13.24 39.72
N ASP A 675 -5.27 12.27 40.60
CA ASP A 675 -4.22 11.58 41.36
C ASP A 675 -3.40 10.59 40.51
N LEU A 676 -3.98 10.03 39.45
CA LEU A 676 -3.34 9.07 38.54
C LEU A 676 -2.96 9.67 37.18
N ARG A 677 -3.20 10.95 36.99
CA ARG A 677 -3.09 11.64 35.70
C ARG A 677 -1.65 11.71 35.17
N TRP A 678 -0.66 11.82 36.05
CA TRP A 678 0.71 12.12 35.70
C TRP A 678 1.64 10.91 35.86
N THR A 679 2.40 10.60 34.80
CA THR A 679 3.37 9.48 34.78
C THR A 679 4.70 9.93 34.22
N TRP A 680 5.80 9.36 34.76
CA TRP A 680 7.17 9.60 34.31
C TRP A 680 7.65 8.51 33.36
N PHE A 681 8.42 8.92 32.35
CA PHE A 681 9.04 8.05 31.36
C PHE A 681 10.53 8.39 31.25
N PRO A 682 11.40 7.78 32.07
CA PRO A 682 12.85 7.91 31.97
C PRO A 682 13.40 6.97 30.89
N SER A 683 14.49 7.38 30.20
CA SER A 683 15.31 6.51 29.36
C SER A 683 16.74 7.02 29.30
N PHE A 684 17.69 6.11 29.14
CA PHE A 684 19.13 6.40 29.03
C PHE A 684 19.84 5.32 28.21
#